data_400fe58d33e053331bccf41fdb9b01c7
#
_entry.id   400fe58d33e053331bccf41fdb9b01c7
#
_cell.length_a   1.000
_cell.length_b   1.000
_cell.length_c   1.000
_cell.angle_alpha   90.00
_cell.angle_beta   90.00
_cell.angle_gamma   90.00
#
_symmetry.space_group_name_H-M   'P 1'
#
loop_
_entity.id
_entity.type
_entity.pdbx_description
1 polymer ?
#
loop_
_entity_poly.entity_id
_entity_poly.type
_entity_poly.pdbx_seq_one_letter_code
_entity_poly.pdbx_strand_id
1 'polypeptide(L)'
;MEIKVNFLDNLRLEAKFDDFSVITDQPIRYKGDGSAPSPFDYFLASSALCAAYFVKVYCVARDISTDNIRLSQNNIVDPENRYNQIFQIQVELPESLSEKDQKGILRAIDRCTVKKVVQTGPEFKIDSVQSLEEDAQAMLMGQPEGDTSTYILGKDLPLEQTITNMTGILADLGMKIEIASWRNIVPNVWSLHIRDAASPACFTNGKGATKESALCSALGEFIERLNCNFFYNDQFFGQEIANSDFVHYPNEKWFKPGPDDALPTDILDEYCLGIYDPDGELRGSNLIDTNSGMVERGICSIPYVRQSDGETVYFPSNLIENLFLSNGMSAGNNLHEAQVQCLSEIFERAVKRQIIEQEIVLPDVPLKVLQKYPGILEGINALEAQGFPVVIKDASLGGEFPVMCVTLMNPKTGGVFASFGAHPSFEVALERSLTELLQGRSFEGLNDVPPPTFNSMALTEPENFVEHFIDSTGVISWRFFSNKHDYEFCEWDFSGTNEAENASLMGILKTLGKEVYVAVFDELGATACRILVPDYSEVYPAEDLIVDNTNKALDYREDILNLHALSDDALAALVERLEESQQDNYTDIITLIGIEFDENTVWGQMTILELKILIYLALGALEEAIELVGEFLQYNDNTVERGLFYQAVHAVLEITLDEELALEDFINNLNRMFGEQNMSEVVGSVTGEVRFSGLTKTSMKLEGLDKHLRLIESYKKLHQARGVKV
;
A
#
# COMPACT_ATOMS: atom_id res chain seq x y z
N MET A 1 -19.10 -7.07 -7.56
CA MET A 1 -20.36 -7.66 -7.01
C MET A 1 -20.00 -8.35 -5.71
N GLU A 2 -20.55 -7.92 -4.59
CA GLU A 2 -20.37 -8.56 -3.29
C GLU A 2 -21.47 -9.62 -3.10
N ILE A 3 -21.10 -10.82 -2.61
CA ILE A 3 -22.05 -11.87 -2.26
C ILE A 3 -21.97 -12.10 -0.75
N LYS A 4 -23.06 -11.80 -0.02
CA LYS A 4 -23.17 -12.05 1.41
C LYS A 4 -23.86 -13.39 1.67
N VAL A 5 -23.25 -14.23 2.51
CA VAL A 5 -23.82 -15.54 2.85
C VAL A 5 -24.33 -15.54 4.28
N ASN A 6 -25.60 -15.88 4.44
CA ASN A 6 -26.24 -16.08 5.74
C ASN A 6 -26.37 -17.58 6.03
N PHE A 7 -26.03 -17.97 7.26
CA PHE A 7 -26.24 -19.32 7.75
C PHE A 7 -27.69 -19.43 8.27
N LEU A 8 -28.44 -20.35 7.69
CA LEU A 8 -29.81 -20.65 8.11
C LEU A 8 -29.83 -21.88 9.03
N ASP A 9 -31.00 -22.48 9.19
CA ASP A 9 -31.17 -23.72 9.97
C ASP A 9 -30.53 -24.94 9.27
N ASN A 10 -30.08 -25.93 10.03
CA ASN A 10 -29.40 -27.13 9.59
C ASN A 10 -28.20 -26.82 8.66
N LEU A 11 -28.19 -27.34 7.43
CA LEU A 11 -27.15 -27.08 6.41
C LEU A 11 -27.64 -26.18 5.29
N ARG A 12 -28.69 -25.40 5.52
CA ARG A 12 -29.17 -24.40 4.58
C ARG A 12 -28.38 -23.11 4.67
N LEU A 13 -28.07 -22.55 3.51
CA LEU A 13 -27.37 -21.28 3.36
C LEU A 13 -28.15 -20.36 2.42
N GLU A 14 -28.11 -19.08 2.65
CA GLU A 14 -28.66 -18.05 1.76
C GLU A 14 -27.55 -17.15 1.25
N ALA A 15 -27.35 -17.03 -0.05
CA ALA A 15 -26.47 -16.05 -0.67
C ALA A 15 -27.30 -14.87 -1.19
N LYS A 16 -26.94 -13.65 -0.73
CA LYS A 16 -27.56 -12.38 -1.19
C LYS A 16 -26.57 -11.57 -2.00
N PHE A 17 -27.02 -11.08 -3.14
CA PHE A 17 -26.26 -10.18 -4.01
C PHE A 17 -27.23 -9.30 -4.80
N ASP A 18 -26.97 -8.01 -4.81
CA ASP A 18 -27.87 -6.99 -5.35
C ASP A 18 -29.32 -7.19 -4.78
N ASP A 19 -30.33 -7.25 -5.63
CA ASP A 19 -31.72 -7.51 -5.24
C ASP A 19 -32.10 -9.02 -5.27
N PHE A 20 -31.13 -9.91 -5.39
CA PHE A 20 -31.37 -11.35 -5.53
C PHE A 20 -30.99 -12.13 -4.27
N SER A 21 -31.67 -13.26 -4.08
CA SER A 21 -31.36 -14.24 -3.05
C SER A 21 -31.38 -15.66 -3.61
N VAL A 22 -30.39 -16.45 -3.24
CA VAL A 22 -30.29 -17.87 -3.62
C VAL A 22 -30.13 -18.71 -2.36
N ILE A 23 -31.01 -19.70 -2.17
CA ILE A 23 -30.98 -20.62 -1.04
C ILE A 23 -30.37 -21.95 -1.49
N THR A 24 -29.45 -22.49 -0.70
CA THR A 24 -28.85 -23.81 -0.90
C THR A 24 -29.09 -24.72 0.29
N ASP A 25 -29.07 -26.01 0.04
CA ASP A 25 -29.13 -27.05 1.08
C ASP A 25 -28.21 -28.22 0.67
N GLN A 26 -27.94 -29.14 1.57
CA GLN A 26 -27.24 -30.37 1.24
C GLN A 26 -28.24 -31.52 1.05
N PRO A 27 -27.94 -32.49 0.17
CA PRO A 27 -28.74 -33.72 0.05
C PRO A 27 -28.83 -34.49 1.39
N ILE A 28 -29.91 -35.20 1.59
CA ILE A 28 -30.15 -36.00 2.82
C ILE A 28 -28.97 -36.93 3.15
N ARG A 29 -28.33 -37.53 2.12
CA ARG A 29 -27.12 -38.38 2.28
C ARG A 29 -25.93 -37.65 2.90
N TYR A 30 -25.91 -36.34 2.85
CA TYR A 30 -24.89 -35.47 3.47
C TYR A 30 -25.44 -34.68 4.67
N LYS A 31 -26.54 -35.20 5.29
CA LYS A 31 -27.16 -34.66 6.51
C LYS A 31 -27.90 -33.31 6.31
N GLY A 32 -28.17 -32.89 5.09
CA GLY A 32 -29.07 -31.78 4.79
C GLY A 32 -30.53 -32.29 4.75
N ASP A 33 -31.46 -31.36 4.56
CA ASP A 33 -32.88 -31.64 4.42
C ASP A 33 -33.31 -31.90 2.96
N GLY A 34 -32.40 -31.63 1.99
CA GLY A 34 -32.65 -31.75 0.57
C GLY A 34 -33.74 -30.75 0.07
N SER A 35 -33.89 -29.63 0.76
CA SER A 35 -34.95 -28.64 0.51
C SER A 35 -34.61 -27.67 -0.63
N ALA A 36 -33.35 -27.63 -1.05
CA ALA A 36 -32.83 -26.80 -2.16
C ALA A 36 -31.63 -27.50 -2.82
N PRO A 37 -31.24 -27.08 -4.06
CA PRO A 37 -30.01 -27.55 -4.68
C PRO A 37 -28.77 -27.27 -3.82
N SER A 38 -27.75 -28.14 -3.92
CA SER A 38 -26.47 -27.88 -3.27
C SER A 38 -25.71 -26.74 -3.95
N PRO A 39 -24.74 -26.11 -3.27
CA PRO A 39 -23.89 -25.07 -3.91
C PRO A 39 -23.24 -25.54 -5.20
N PHE A 40 -22.82 -26.81 -5.27
CA PHE A 40 -22.22 -27.38 -6.47
C PHE A 40 -23.24 -27.61 -7.60
N ASP A 41 -24.49 -27.93 -7.27
CA ASP A 41 -25.57 -28.02 -8.28
C ASP A 41 -25.87 -26.67 -8.91
N TYR A 42 -25.82 -25.58 -8.13
CA TYR A 42 -25.91 -24.20 -8.67
C TYR A 42 -24.73 -23.85 -9.57
N PHE A 43 -23.52 -24.24 -9.22
CA PHE A 43 -22.34 -24.04 -10.08
C PHE A 43 -22.51 -24.76 -11.42
N LEU A 44 -22.97 -26.01 -11.42
CA LEU A 44 -23.25 -26.76 -12.65
C LEU A 44 -24.37 -26.12 -13.46
N ALA A 45 -25.45 -25.69 -12.80
CA ALA A 45 -26.57 -24.98 -13.45
C ALA A 45 -26.12 -23.64 -14.05
N SER A 46 -25.29 -22.87 -13.35
CA SER A 46 -24.71 -21.62 -13.82
C SER A 46 -23.92 -21.81 -15.12
N SER A 47 -23.11 -22.89 -15.21
CA SER A 47 -22.36 -23.23 -16.42
C SER A 47 -23.30 -23.52 -17.61
N ALA A 48 -24.34 -24.30 -17.40
CA ALA A 48 -25.33 -24.61 -18.45
C ALA A 48 -26.14 -23.38 -18.87
N LEU A 49 -26.59 -22.57 -17.90
CA LEU A 49 -27.38 -21.34 -18.15
C LEU A 49 -26.53 -20.30 -18.91
N CYS A 50 -25.25 -20.13 -18.54
CA CYS A 50 -24.38 -19.22 -19.26
C CYS A 50 -24.16 -19.66 -20.71
N ALA A 51 -23.98 -20.94 -20.98
CA ALA A 51 -23.88 -21.47 -22.33
C ALA A 51 -25.19 -21.22 -23.12
N ALA A 52 -26.33 -21.49 -22.49
CA ALA A 52 -27.67 -21.25 -23.08
C ALA A 52 -27.96 -19.78 -23.38
N TYR A 53 -27.46 -18.86 -22.53
CA TYR A 53 -27.54 -17.43 -22.76
C TYR A 53 -26.90 -17.01 -24.09
N PHE A 54 -25.66 -17.48 -24.35
CA PHE A 54 -24.98 -17.17 -25.60
C PHE A 54 -25.69 -17.78 -26.83
N VAL A 55 -26.32 -18.96 -26.71
CA VAL A 55 -27.21 -19.50 -27.74
C VAL A 55 -28.38 -18.56 -27.99
N LYS A 56 -29.02 -18.09 -26.92
CA LYS A 56 -30.17 -17.16 -27.00
C LYS A 56 -29.77 -15.86 -27.69
N VAL A 57 -28.65 -15.24 -27.29
CA VAL A 57 -28.15 -14.01 -27.90
C VAL A 57 -27.87 -14.20 -29.39
N TYR A 58 -27.23 -15.32 -29.80
CA TYR A 58 -26.99 -15.62 -31.19
C TYR A 58 -28.29 -15.72 -31.99
N CYS A 59 -29.27 -16.42 -31.44
CA CYS A 59 -30.57 -16.64 -32.09
C CYS A 59 -31.38 -15.33 -32.21
N VAL A 60 -31.45 -14.53 -31.15
CA VAL A 60 -32.13 -13.23 -31.15
C VAL A 60 -31.55 -12.30 -32.21
N ALA A 61 -30.23 -12.20 -32.28
CA ALA A 61 -29.53 -11.34 -33.26
C ALA A 61 -29.78 -11.74 -34.72
N ARG A 62 -30.36 -12.93 -34.98
CA ARG A 62 -30.62 -13.47 -36.33
C ARG A 62 -32.08 -13.85 -36.58
N ASP A 63 -32.95 -13.44 -35.68
CA ASP A 63 -34.40 -13.74 -35.73
C ASP A 63 -34.66 -15.26 -35.85
N ILE A 64 -33.87 -16.07 -35.15
CA ILE A 64 -34.03 -17.52 -35.05
C ILE A 64 -34.85 -17.85 -33.80
N SER A 65 -36.00 -18.59 -33.99
CA SER A 65 -36.76 -19.09 -32.82
C SER A 65 -35.95 -20.11 -32.03
N THR A 66 -36.00 -19.97 -30.70
CA THR A 66 -35.38 -20.92 -29.77
C THR A 66 -36.32 -22.04 -29.30
N ASP A 67 -37.56 -22.08 -29.75
CA ASP A 67 -38.61 -23.01 -29.24
C ASP A 67 -38.22 -24.50 -29.39
N ASN A 68 -37.46 -24.82 -30.42
CA ASN A 68 -37.00 -26.18 -30.71
C ASN A 68 -35.50 -26.37 -30.50
N ILE A 69 -34.83 -25.47 -29.78
CA ILE A 69 -33.42 -25.63 -29.38
C ILE A 69 -33.42 -26.06 -27.93
N ARG A 70 -32.73 -27.16 -27.64
CA ARG A 70 -32.56 -27.69 -26.28
C ARG A 70 -31.07 -27.79 -25.97
N LEU A 71 -30.69 -27.46 -24.74
CA LEU A 71 -29.35 -27.58 -24.25
C LEU A 71 -29.37 -28.47 -23.00
N SER A 72 -28.52 -29.47 -22.95
CA SER A 72 -28.30 -30.29 -21.77
C SER A 72 -26.81 -30.34 -21.42
N GLN A 73 -26.53 -30.45 -20.13
CA GLN A 73 -25.16 -30.60 -19.61
C GLN A 73 -25.10 -31.87 -18.79
N ASN A 74 -24.14 -32.73 -19.10
CA ASN A 74 -23.82 -33.93 -18.36
C ASN A 74 -22.46 -33.75 -17.68
N ASN A 75 -22.39 -34.17 -16.42
CA ASN A 75 -21.18 -34.14 -15.64
C ASN A 75 -20.58 -35.55 -15.55
N ILE A 76 -19.40 -35.74 -16.15
CA ILE A 76 -18.66 -37.00 -16.14
C ILE A 76 -17.53 -36.86 -15.14
N VAL A 77 -17.60 -37.63 -14.05
CA VAL A 77 -16.64 -37.60 -12.96
C VAL A 77 -15.62 -38.74 -13.14
N ASP A 78 -14.34 -38.41 -13.00
CA ASP A 78 -13.26 -39.39 -13.00
C ASP A 78 -13.38 -40.27 -11.73
N PRO A 79 -13.48 -41.59 -11.87
CA PRO A 79 -13.57 -42.51 -10.70
C PRO A 79 -12.38 -42.47 -9.73
N GLU A 80 -11.17 -42.09 -10.27
CA GLU A 80 -9.93 -42.09 -9.46
C GLU A 80 -9.70 -40.68 -8.84
N ASN A 81 -10.25 -39.63 -9.43
CA ASN A 81 -10.12 -38.27 -8.92
C ASN A 81 -11.42 -37.48 -9.11
N ARG A 82 -12.24 -37.40 -8.05
CA ARG A 82 -13.56 -36.71 -8.06
C ARG A 82 -13.48 -35.23 -8.47
N TYR A 83 -12.33 -34.60 -8.42
CA TYR A 83 -12.12 -33.20 -8.81
C TYR A 83 -11.80 -33.08 -10.32
N ASN A 84 -11.43 -34.18 -10.98
CA ASN A 84 -11.26 -34.23 -12.43
C ASN A 84 -12.58 -34.56 -13.08
N GLN A 85 -13.22 -33.56 -13.70
CA GLN A 85 -14.58 -33.65 -14.22
C GLN A 85 -14.65 -33.10 -15.64
N ILE A 86 -15.48 -33.73 -16.48
CA ILE A 86 -15.78 -33.24 -17.83
C ILE A 86 -17.21 -32.75 -17.85
N PHE A 87 -17.40 -31.47 -18.14
CA PHE A 87 -18.74 -30.89 -18.38
C PHE A 87 -19.05 -30.98 -19.85
N GLN A 88 -19.88 -31.98 -20.21
CA GLN A 88 -20.27 -32.21 -21.59
C GLN A 88 -21.56 -31.47 -21.87
N ILE A 89 -21.49 -30.43 -22.71
CA ILE A 89 -22.64 -29.65 -23.16
C ILE A 89 -23.10 -30.19 -24.51
N GLN A 90 -24.38 -30.57 -24.59
CA GLN A 90 -25.03 -31.06 -25.82
C GLN A 90 -26.15 -30.11 -26.21
N VAL A 91 -26.24 -29.78 -27.50
CA VAL A 91 -27.27 -28.90 -28.04
C VAL A 91 -28.01 -29.62 -29.13
N GLU A 92 -29.31 -29.78 -28.92
CA GLU A 92 -30.26 -30.28 -29.94
C GLU A 92 -30.71 -29.13 -30.80
N LEU A 93 -30.41 -29.20 -32.09
CA LEU A 93 -30.76 -28.18 -33.06
C LEU A 93 -31.77 -28.71 -34.06
N PRO A 94 -32.79 -27.91 -34.48
CA PRO A 94 -33.74 -28.29 -35.51
C PRO A 94 -33.06 -28.52 -36.87
N GLU A 95 -33.46 -29.55 -37.60
CA GLU A 95 -32.97 -29.84 -38.95
C GLU A 95 -33.24 -28.69 -39.95
N SER A 96 -34.19 -27.82 -39.65
CA SER A 96 -34.53 -26.66 -40.47
C SER A 96 -33.49 -25.53 -40.42
N LEU A 97 -32.56 -25.56 -39.49
CA LEU A 97 -31.49 -24.56 -39.40
C LEU A 97 -30.43 -24.78 -40.48
N SER A 98 -29.95 -23.67 -41.03
CA SER A 98 -28.83 -23.74 -41.98
C SER A 98 -27.59 -24.29 -41.29
N GLU A 99 -26.69 -24.99 -42.04
CA GLU A 99 -25.42 -25.46 -41.49
C GLU A 99 -24.57 -24.31 -40.93
N LYS A 100 -24.66 -23.11 -41.49
CA LYS A 100 -23.99 -21.90 -41.03
C LYS A 100 -24.50 -21.49 -39.63
N ASP A 101 -25.81 -21.53 -39.42
CA ASP A 101 -26.39 -21.15 -38.13
C ASP A 101 -26.15 -22.22 -37.08
N GLN A 102 -26.20 -23.51 -37.42
CA GLN A 102 -25.85 -24.59 -36.52
C GLN A 102 -24.39 -24.44 -36.00
N LYS A 103 -23.44 -24.19 -36.91
CA LYS A 103 -22.02 -23.93 -36.55
C LYS A 103 -21.89 -22.63 -35.75
N GLY A 104 -22.67 -21.60 -36.06
CA GLY A 104 -22.69 -20.33 -35.36
C GLY A 104 -23.17 -20.46 -33.91
N ILE A 105 -24.23 -21.23 -33.66
CA ILE A 105 -24.75 -21.54 -32.32
C ILE A 105 -23.70 -22.27 -31.49
N LEU A 106 -23.03 -23.29 -32.05
CA LEU A 106 -21.98 -24.04 -31.35
C LEU A 106 -20.78 -23.14 -30.96
N ARG A 107 -20.38 -22.24 -31.86
CA ARG A 107 -19.31 -21.25 -31.56
C ARG A 107 -19.73 -20.20 -30.55
N ALA A 108 -21.05 -19.87 -30.48
CA ALA A 108 -21.50 -18.92 -29.46
C ALA A 108 -21.33 -19.47 -28.03
N ILE A 109 -21.46 -20.79 -27.84
CA ILE A 109 -21.23 -21.45 -26.56
C ILE A 109 -19.78 -21.30 -26.10
N ASP A 110 -18.82 -21.21 -27.00
CA ASP A 110 -17.40 -21.00 -26.66
C ASP A 110 -17.14 -19.63 -26.03
N ARG A 111 -18.04 -18.67 -26.17
CA ARG A 111 -17.98 -17.35 -25.51
C ARG A 111 -18.47 -17.36 -24.06
N CYS A 112 -18.96 -18.49 -23.56
CA CYS A 112 -19.48 -18.60 -22.20
C CYS A 112 -18.43 -18.16 -21.16
N THR A 113 -18.73 -17.09 -20.42
CA THR A 113 -17.83 -16.50 -19.42
C THR A 113 -17.52 -17.49 -18.29
N VAL A 114 -18.55 -18.21 -17.79
CA VAL A 114 -18.32 -19.23 -16.73
C VAL A 114 -17.34 -20.29 -17.22
N LYS A 115 -17.50 -20.79 -18.48
CA LYS A 115 -16.56 -21.76 -19.08
C LYS A 115 -15.13 -21.21 -19.13
N LYS A 116 -14.94 -19.98 -19.58
CA LYS A 116 -13.62 -19.36 -19.67
C LYS A 116 -12.98 -19.20 -18.30
N VAL A 117 -13.68 -18.69 -17.31
CA VAL A 117 -13.19 -18.53 -15.93
C VAL A 117 -12.79 -19.88 -15.33
N VAL A 118 -13.58 -20.93 -15.53
CA VAL A 118 -13.27 -22.28 -15.05
C VAL A 118 -12.02 -22.84 -15.77
N GLN A 119 -11.88 -22.60 -17.07
CA GLN A 119 -10.74 -23.10 -17.85
C GLN A 119 -9.40 -22.39 -17.53
N THR A 120 -9.47 -21.11 -17.14
CA THR A 120 -8.28 -20.36 -16.70
C THR A 120 -7.85 -20.70 -15.28
N GLY A 121 -8.73 -21.31 -14.47
CA GLY A 121 -8.42 -21.69 -13.08
C GLY A 121 -8.31 -20.47 -12.18
N PRO A 122 -9.46 -19.89 -11.71
CA PRO A 122 -9.43 -18.71 -10.86
C PRO A 122 -8.67 -18.99 -9.55
N GLU A 123 -7.90 -18.03 -9.10
CA GLU A 123 -7.26 -18.06 -7.80
C GLU A 123 -8.31 -17.80 -6.70
N PHE A 124 -8.24 -18.57 -5.60
CA PHE A 124 -9.05 -18.35 -4.41
C PHE A 124 -8.18 -17.74 -3.32
N LYS A 125 -8.40 -16.47 -3.01
CA LYS A 125 -7.85 -15.85 -1.81
C LYS A 125 -8.87 -15.99 -0.70
N ILE A 126 -8.50 -16.68 0.38
CA ILE A 126 -9.39 -16.91 1.53
C ILE A 126 -8.80 -16.14 2.69
N ASP A 127 -9.46 -15.03 3.02
CA ASP A 127 -9.09 -14.16 4.14
C ASP A 127 -10.21 -14.20 5.18
N SER A 128 -9.85 -14.16 6.48
CA SER A 128 -10.81 -13.93 7.54
C SER A 128 -10.88 -12.44 7.85
N VAL A 129 -12.05 -11.84 7.68
CA VAL A 129 -12.32 -10.46 8.09
C VAL A 129 -13.21 -10.50 9.31
N GLN A 130 -12.77 -9.88 10.42
CA GLN A 130 -13.54 -9.78 11.65
C GLN A 130 -13.83 -8.31 11.94
N SER A 131 -15.02 -8.00 12.47
CA SER A 131 -15.25 -6.64 12.95
C SER A 131 -14.48 -6.44 14.27
N LEU A 132 -13.82 -5.31 14.41
CA LEU A 132 -13.03 -5.01 15.59
C LEU A 132 -13.89 -5.02 16.87
N GLU A 133 -15.15 -4.57 16.80
CA GLU A 133 -16.08 -4.59 17.93
C GLU A 133 -16.37 -6.01 18.44
N GLU A 134 -16.52 -6.97 17.53
CA GLU A 134 -16.74 -8.37 17.90
C GLU A 134 -15.49 -9.00 18.48
N ASP A 135 -14.32 -8.71 17.93
CA ASP A 135 -13.04 -9.24 18.41
C ASP A 135 -12.62 -8.58 19.74
N ALA A 136 -12.76 -7.27 19.87
CA ALA A 136 -12.48 -6.58 21.13
C ALA A 136 -13.43 -7.05 22.25
N GLN A 137 -14.72 -7.24 21.96
CA GLN A 137 -15.67 -7.83 22.91
C GLN A 137 -15.37 -9.30 23.22
N ALA A 138 -14.97 -10.10 22.22
CA ALA A 138 -14.59 -11.49 22.44
C ALA A 138 -13.33 -11.60 23.30
N MET A 139 -12.34 -10.72 23.10
CA MET A 139 -11.14 -10.64 23.92
C MET A 139 -11.46 -10.21 25.37
N LEU A 140 -12.38 -9.27 25.53
CA LEU A 140 -12.82 -8.79 26.85
C LEU A 140 -13.71 -9.81 27.57
N MET A 141 -14.55 -10.56 26.85
CA MET A 141 -15.45 -11.58 27.44
C MET A 141 -14.75 -12.91 27.76
N GLY A 142 -13.59 -13.17 27.19
CA GLY A 142 -12.81 -14.41 27.43
C GLY A 142 -11.94 -14.36 28.69
N GLN A 143 -12.02 -13.31 29.51
CA GLN A 143 -11.19 -13.19 30.70
C GLN A 143 -11.74 -14.03 31.87
N PRO A 144 -10.89 -14.79 32.59
CA PRO A 144 -11.27 -15.41 33.84
C PRO A 144 -11.56 -14.38 34.93
N GLU A 145 -12.54 -14.62 35.78
CA GLU A 145 -12.83 -13.84 36.96
C GLU A 145 -11.59 -13.78 37.89
N GLY A 146 -10.81 -12.68 37.80
CA GLY A 146 -9.63 -12.43 38.62
C GLY A 146 -8.87 -11.22 38.08
N ASP A 147 -8.15 -10.53 38.94
CA ASP A 147 -7.32 -9.36 38.63
C ASP A 147 -6.12 -9.74 37.74
N THR A 148 -6.40 -9.96 36.44
CA THR A 148 -5.44 -10.38 35.40
C THR A 148 -5.28 -9.32 34.33
N SER A 149 -5.08 -8.06 34.73
CA SER A 149 -4.71 -7.01 33.80
C SER A 149 -3.34 -7.31 33.19
N THR A 150 -3.25 -7.33 31.84
CA THR A 150 -2.03 -7.65 31.11
C THR A 150 -1.18 -6.40 30.91
N TYR A 151 -0.23 -6.19 31.81
CA TYR A 151 0.81 -5.19 31.65
C TYR A 151 2.00 -5.76 30.86
N ILE A 152 2.48 -4.99 29.89
CA ILE A 152 3.75 -5.28 29.19
C ILE A 152 4.78 -4.20 29.51
N LEU A 153 6.05 -4.56 29.42
CA LEU A 153 7.15 -3.64 29.67
C LEU A 153 7.09 -2.43 28.73
N GLY A 154 7.32 -1.24 29.28
CA GLY A 154 7.32 0.01 28.54
C GLY A 154 5.94 0.58 28.27
N LYS A 155 4.85 0.02 28.86
CA LYS A 155 3.48 0.53 28.73
C LYS A 155 2.89 0.92 30.08
N ASP A 156 2.24 2.06 30.12
CA ASP A 156 1.68 2.64 31.35
C ASP A 156 0.25 2.15 31.68
N LEU A 157 -0.44 1.56 30.71
CA LEU A 157 -1.75 0.95 30.89
C LEU A 157 -1.76 -0.52 30.47
N PRO A 158 -2.68 -1.32 31.05
CA PRO A 158 -2.92 -2.69 30.58
C PRO A 158 -3.37 -2.69 29.12
N LEU A 159 -3.03 -3.76 28.37
CA LEU A 159 -3.40 -3.91 26.96
C LEU A 159 -4.90 -3.74 26.73
N GLU A 160 -5.72 -4.34 27.57
CA GLU A 160 -7.19 -4.33 27.45
C GLU A 160 -7.75 -2.91 27.55
N GLN A 161 -7.18 -2.11 28.44
CA GLN A 161 -7.60 -0.71 28.60
C GLN A 161 -7.14 0.14 27.42
N THR A 162 -5.92 -0.06 26.94
CA THR A 162 -5.39 0.63 25.77
C THR A 162 -6.23 0.31 24.53
N ILE A 163 -6.55 -0.98 24.27
CA ILE A 163 -7.41 -1.41 23.17
C ILE A 163 -8.79 -0.75 23.28
N THR A 164 -9.41 -0.77 24.46
CA THR A 164 -10.72 -0.15 24.68
C THR A 164 -10.71 1.36 24.40
N ASN A 165 -9.69 2.07 24.90
CA ASN A 165 -9.56 3.50 24.69
C ASN A 165 -9.39 3.84 23.19
N MET A 166 -8.46 3.16 22.50
CA MET A 166 -8.19 3.40 21.08
C MET A 166 -9.39 3.06 20.20
N THR A 167 -10.06 1.94 20.48
CA THR A 167 -11.29 1.54 19.77
C THR A 167 -12.41 2.57 19.98
N GLY A 168 -12.55 3.10 21.21
CA GLY A 168 -13.52 4.15 21.51
C GLY A 168 -13.26 5.43 20.71
N ILE A 169 -12.01 5.89 20.65
CA ILE A 169 -11.61 7.06 19.84
C ILE A 169 -11.96 6.87 18.37
N LEU A 170 -11.63 5.72 17.79
CA LEU A 170 -11.93 5.42 16.39
C LEU A 170 -13.44 5.38 16.11
N ALA A 171 -14.22 4.83 17.05
CA ALA A 171 -15.68 4.83 16.97
C ALA A 171 -16.27 6.25 17.05
N ASP A 172 -15.76 7.10 17.93
CA ASP A 172 -16.17 8.51 18.07
C ASP A 172 -15.86 9.32 16.81
N LEU A 173 -14.77 8.99 16.11
CA LEU A 173 -14.43 9.53 14.78
C LEU A 173 -15.33 8.97 13.66
N GLY A 174 -16.19 7.99 13.96
CA GLY A 174 -17.04 7.32 12.98
C GLY A 174 -16.25 6.45 12.00
N MET A 175 -15.07 5.96 12.41
CA MET A 175 -14.25 5.02 11.65
C MET A 175 -14.60 3.60 12.07
N LYS A 176 -14.82 2.73 11.07
CA LYS A 176 -15.08 1.32 11.30
C LYS A 176 -13.86 0.50 10.90
N ILE A 177 -13.12 0.05 11.89
CA ILE A 177 -11.92 -0.74 11.66
C ILE A 177 -12.28 -2.20 11.43
N GLU A 178 -11.72 -2.79 10.38
CA GLU A 178 -11.80 -4.20 10.03
C GLU A 178 -10.45 -4.88 10.22
N ILE A 179 -10.49 -6.10 10.75
CA ILE A 179 -9.32 -6.97 10.80
C ILE A 179 -9.29 -7.77 9.50
N ALA A 180 -8.37 -7.43 8.61
CA ALA A 180 -8.24 -8.10 7.32
C ALA A 180 -7.53 -9.45 7.44
N SER A 181 -6.55 -9.59 8.32
CA SER A 181 -5.86 -10.87 8.52
C SER A 181 -5.16 -10.96 9.87
N TRP A 182 -5.11 -12.20 10.40
CA TRP A 182 -4.25 -12.61 11.50
C TRP A 182 -3.20 -13.60 11.01
N ARG A 183 -1.98 -13.48 11.53
CA ARG A 183 -0.90 -14.44 11.25
C ARG A 183 -0.17 -14.79 12.54
N ASN A 184 0.07 -16.06 12.76
CA ASN A 184 0.95 -16.58 13.82
C ASN A 184 1.77 -17.72 13.21
N ILE A 185 2.86 -17.35 12.54
CA ILE A 185 3.67 -18.26 11.74
C ILE A 185 4.56 -19.12 12.64
N VAL A 186 5.05 -18.55 13.74
CA VAL A 186 5.81 -19.26 14.78
C VAL A 186 5.30 -18.82 16.16
N PRO A 187 5.51 -19.63 17.23
CA PRO A 187 5.13 -19.26 18.58
C PRO A 187 5.67 -17.89 18.99
N ASN A 188 4.86 -17.12 19.72
CA ASN A 188 5.20 -15.79 20.24
C ASN A 188 5.53 -14.74 19.16
N VAL A 189 5.10 -14.96 17.91
CA VAL A 189 5.22 -14.00 16.81
C VAL A 189 3.86 -13.87 16.12
N TRP A 190 3.12 -12.85 16.51
CA TRP A 190 1.83 -12.49 15.92
C TRP A 190 1.96 -11.30 15.03
N SER A 191 1.23 -11.32 13.94
CA SER A 191 1.05 -10.19 13.02
C SER A 191 -0.43 -10.02 12.67
N LEU A 192 -0.85 -8.78 12.50
CA LEU A 192 -2.23 -8.39 12.26
C LEU A 192 -2.27 -7.28 11.23
N HIS A 193 -3.19 -7.37 10.28
CA HIS A 193 -3.53 -6.30 9.35
C HIS A 193 -4.91 -5.75 9.68
N ILE A 194 -4.99 -4.44 9.94
CA ILE A 194 -6.25 -3.71 10.13
C ILE A 194 -6.39 -2.59 9.11
N ARG A 195 -7.64 -2.22 8.80
CA ARG A 195 -7.95 -1.12 7.88
C ARG A 195 -9.28 -0.45 8.21
N ASP A 196 -9.49 0.77 7.73
CA ASP A 196 -10.81 1.39 7.74
C ASP A 196 -11.70 0.76 6.65
N ALA A 197 -12.87 0.26 7.04
CA ALA A 197 -13.86 -0.33 6.11
C ALA A 197 -14.34 0.65 5.02
N ALA A 198 -14.39 1.95 5.34
CA ALA A 198 -14.81 2.98 4.40
C ALA A 198 -13.69 3.39 3.45
N SER A 199 -12.44 3.38 3.92
CA SER A 199 -11.25 3.75 3.14
C SER A 199 -10.13 2.73 3.38
N PRO A 200 -10.12 1.57 2.69
CA PRO A 200 -9.13 0.52 2.90
C PRO A 200 -7.67 0.91 2.64
N ALA A 201 -7.43 2.04 1.98
CA ALA A 201 -6.10 2.63 1.86
C ALA A 201 -5.53 3.10 3.21
N CYS A 202 -6.40 3.41 4.18
CA CYS A 202 -6.01 3.67 5.56
C CYS A 202 -5.87 2.33 6.29
N PHE A 203 -4.67 1.80 6.38
CA PHE A 203 -4.37 0.52 7.02
C PHE A 203 -3.07 0.55 7.82
N THR A 204 -2.93 -0.38 8.76
CA THR A 204 -1.70 -0.62 9.51
C THR A 204 -1.49 -2.10 9.79
N ASN A 205 -0.25 -2.46 10.11
CA ASN A 205 0.14 -3.81 10.47
C ASN A 205 0.68 -3.81 11.92
N GLY A 206 0.00 -4.52 12.80
CA GLY A 206 0.47 -4.73 14.15
C GLY A 206 1.32 -5.98 14.31
N LYS A 207 2.19 -5.97 15.31
CA LYS A 207 3.04 -7.10 15.69
C LYS A 207 3.12 -7.24 17.21
N GLY A 208 3.41 -8.43 17.69
CA GLY A 208 3.59 -8.69 19.11
C GLY A 208 3.77 -10.16 19.47
N ALA A 209 4.15 -10.42 20.71
CA ALA A 209 4.31 -11.78 21.21
C ALA A 209 2.97 -12.48 21.47
N THR A 210 1.89 -11.74 21.66
CA THR A 210 0.51 -12.23 21.85
C THR A 210 -0.43 -11.62 20.85
N LYS A 211 -1.62 -12.19 20.71
CA LYS A 211 -2.69 -11.67 19.85
C LYS A 211 -3.12 -10.27 20.29
N GLU A 212 -3.24 -10.06 21.59
CA GLU A 212 -3.63 -8.80 22.21
C GLU A 212 -2.57 -7.71 22.00
N SER A 213 -1.27 -8.06 22.14
CA SER A 213 -0.19 -7.11 21.90
C SER A 213 -0.09 -6.70 20.42
N ALA A 214 -0.33 -7.63 19.49
CA ALA A 214 -0.38 -7.33 18.07
C ALA A 214 -1.57 -6.41 17.71
N LEU A 215 -2.75 -6.62 18.32
CA LEU A 215 -3.91 -5.73 18.14
C LEU A 215 -3.63 -4.34 18.70
N CYS A 216 -3.08 -4.26 19.91
CA CYS A 216 -2.71 -2.99 20.52
C CYS A 216 -1.68 -2.22 19.67
N SER A 217 -0.70 -2.93 19.11
CA SER A 217 0.29 -2.36 18.18
C SER A 217 -0.36 -1.81 16.92
N ALA A 218 -1.25 -2.57 16.27
CA ALA A 218 -1.95 -2.13 15.06
C ALA A 218 -2.82 -0.89 15.31
N LEU A 219 -3.57 -0.88 16.42
CA LEU A 219 -4.41 0.27 16.81
C LEU A 219 -3.56 1.49 17.15
N GLY A 220 -2.45 1.31 17.87
CA GLY A 220 -1.53 2.38 18.20
C GLY A 220 -0.96 3.04 16.96
N GLU A 221 -0.49 2.24 16.00
CA GLU A 221 0.01 2.74 14.72
C GLU A 221 -1.11 3.41 13.92
N PHE A 222 -2.33 2.88 13.92
CA PHE A 222 -3.46 3.50 13.22
C PHE A 222 -3.77 4.91 13.77
N ILE A 223 -3.82 5.06 15.10
CA ILE A 223 -4.00 6.35 15.79
C ILE A 223 -2.84 7.30 15.49
N GLU A 224 -1.61 6.82 15.49
CA GLU A 224 -0.42 7.58 15.11
C GLU A 224 -0.55 8.15 13.70
N ARG A 225 -0.88 7.28 12.71
CA ARG A 225 -1.05 7.67 11.30
C ARG A 225 -2.17 8.71 11.12
N LEU A 226 -3.26 8.60 11.87
CA LEU A 226 -4.35 9.59 11.86
C LEU A 226 -3.89 10.92 12.45
N ASN A 227 -3.30 10.93 13.66
CA ASN A 227 -2.90 12.15 14.33
C ASN A 227 -1.82 12.91 13.57
N CYS A 228 -0.90 12.19 12.91
CA CYS A 228 0.20 12.77 12.14
C CYS A 228 -0.13 12.95 10.64
N ASN A 229 -1.37 12.77 10.22
CA ASN A 229 -1.85 12.88 8.81
C ASN A 229 -1.18 11.92 7.81
N PHE A 230 -0.45 10.91 8.25
CA PHE A 230 0.38 10.09 7.38
C PHE A 230 -0.40 9.34 6.28
N PHE A 231 -1.63 8.90 6.56
CA PHE A 231 -2.49 8.29 5.52
C PHE A 231 -2.84 9.21 4.36
N TYR A 232 -2.61 10.51 4.52
CA TYR A 232 -3.08 11.56 3.61
C TYR A 232 -1.95 12.43 3.04
N ASN A 233 -0.69 12.17 3.42
CA ASN A 233 0.44 13.03 3.07
C ASN A 233 0.59 13.25 1.57
N ASP A 234 0.39 12.20 0.76
CA ASP A 234 0.59 12.26 -0.69
C ASP A 234 -0.71 12.53 -1.45
N GLN A 235 -1.79 12.89 -0.75
CA GLN A 235 -3.13 12.96 -1.32
C GLN A 235 -3.63 14.40 -1.45
N PHE A 236 -4.30 14.71 -2.55
CA PHE A 236 -4.97 15.99 -2.75
C PHE A 236 -6.30 16.03 -1.99
N PHE A 237 -6.46 16.98 -1.08
CA PHE A 237 -7.66 17.08 -0.23
C PHE A 237 -8.89 17.67 -0.90
N GLY A 238 -8.76 18.17 -2.12
CA GLY A 238 -9.84 18.87 -2.81
C GLY A 238 -10.00 20.33 -2.36
N GLN A 239 -10.71 21.10 -3.19
CA GLN A 239 -10.84 22.56 -3.02
C GLN A 239 -11.59 22.96 -1.73
N GLU A 240 -12.47 22.11 -1.21
CA GLU A 240 -13.25 22.42 0.00
C GLU A 240 -12.33 22.50 1.23
N ILE A 241 -11.48 21.49 1.43
CA ILE A 241 -10.53 21.47 2.56
C ILE A 241 -9.43 22.50 2.36
N ALA A 242 -8.90 22.62 1.13
CA ALA A 242 -7.86 23.59 0.80
C ALA A 242 -8.27 25.05 1.12
N ASN A 243 -9.56 25.38 1.07
CA ASN A 243 -10.10 26.70 1.37
C ASN A 243 -10.67 26.85 2.80
N SER A 244 -10.54 25.84 3.65
CA SER A 244 -11.03 25.88 5.03
C SER A 244 -10.14 26.75 5.94
N ASP A 245 -10.56 26.96 7.20
CA ASP A 245 -9.83 27.77 8.18
C ASP A 245 -8.42 27.23 8.42
N PHE A 246 -8.27 25.91 8.48
CA PHE A 246 -7.00 25.20 8.47
C PHE A 246 -7.08 24.01 7.51
N VAL A 247 -5.95 23.49 7.07
CA VAL A 247 -5.84 22.34 6.16
C VAL A 247 -5.40 21.09 6.92
N HIS A 248 -4.30 21.18 7.64
CA HIS A 248 -3.70 20.06 8.37
C HIS A 248 -4.03 20.09 9.87
N TYR A 249 -3.77 21.23 10.53
CA TYR A 249 -3.94 21.37 11.98
C TYR A 249 -4.45 22.74 12.35
N PRO A 250 -5.27 22.87 13.44
CA PRO A 250 -5.82 24.17 13.87
C PRO A 250 -4.77 25.21 14.27
N ASN A 251 -3.54 24.78 14.60
CA ASN A 251 -2.43 25.62 14.99
C ASN A 251 -1.39 25.85 13.89
N GLU A 252 -1.66 25.38 12.65
CA GLU A 252 -0.81 25.63 11.49
C GLU A 252 -0.68 27.13 11.20
N LYS A 253 0.41 27.51 10.55
CA LYS A 253 0.66 28.87 10.12
C LYS A 253 1.09 28.91 8.66
N TRP A 254 0.59 29.89 7.94
CA TRP A 254 0.88 30.06 6.52
C TRP A 254 1.83 31.23 6.31
N PHE A 255 2.87 31.00 5.51
CA PHE A 255 3.89 31.98 5.18
C PHE A 255 3.95 32.16 3.67
N LYS A 256 4.01 33.41 3.22
CA LYS A 256 4.21 33.69 1.79
C LYS A 256 5.68 33.71 1.46
N PRO A 257 6.09 33.16 0.31
CA PRO A 257 7.43 33.35 -0.22
C PRO A 257 7.79 34.84 -0.26
N GLY A 258 9.03 35.14 0.02
CA GLY A 258 9.56 36.48 -0.04
C GLY A 258 9.74 36.99 -1.51
N PRO A 259 10.28 38.20 -1.71
CA PRO A 259 10.66 38.68 -3.04
C PRO A 259 11.62 37.68 -3.71
N ASP A 260 11.49 37.55 -5.02
CA ASP A 260 12.29 36.61 -5.84
C ASP A 260 12.22 35.14 -5.34
N ASP A 261 11.05 34.77 -4.80
CA ASP A 261 10.77 33.44 -4.26
C ASP A 261 11.69 33.03 -3.10
N ALA A 262 12.20 34.01 -2.34
CA ALA A 262 13.04 33.75 -1.19
C ALA A 262 12.25 33.06 -0.05
N LEU A 263 12.95 32.30 0.79
CA LEU A 263 12.35 31.69 1.99
C LEU A 263 11.85 32.79 2.95
N PRO A 264 10.68 32.61 3.59
CA PRO A 264 10.23 33.48 4.69
C PRO A 264 11.18 33.39 5.88
N THR A 265 11.37 34.51 6.57
CA THR A 265 12.31 34.60 7.72
C THR A 265 11.81 33.89 8.99
N ASP A 266 10.51 33.62 9.07
CA ASP A 266 9.86 33.08 10.27
C ASP A 266 9.61 31.56 10.21
N ILE A 267 10.11 30.86 9.16
CA ILE A 267 10.13 29.42 9.05
C ILE A 267 11.52 28.89 9.31
N LEU A 268 11.63 27.72 9.95
CA LEU A 268 12.88 27.09 10.31
C LEU A 268 13.77 28.03 11.16
N ASP A 269 14.70 27.51 11.88
CA ASP A 269 15.71 28.28 12.57
C ASP A 269 17.08 28.19 11.88
N GLU A 270 18.07 28.89 12.38
CA GLU A 270 19.42 28.92 11.80
C GLU A 270 20.07 27.53 11.75
N TYR A 271 19.78 26.66 12.73
CA TYR A 271 20.28 25.29 12.76
C TYR A 271 19.68 24.45 11.63
N CYS A 272 18.37 24.51 11.44
CA CYS A 272 17.65 23.82 10.37
C CYS A 272 18.05 24.33 8.98
N LEU A 273 18.16 25.67 8.81
CA LEU A 273 18.58 26.26 7.54
C LEU A 273 20.01 25.84 7.16
N GLY A 274 20.91 25.69 8.15
CA GLY A 274 22.27 25.19 7.90
C GLY A 274 22.31 23.74 7.40
N ILE A 275 21.25 22.97 7.60
CA ILE A 275 21.12 21.57 7.15
C ILE A 275 20.35 21.49 5.82
N TYR A 276 19.20 22.15 5.73
CA TYR A 276 18.28 22.01 4.58
C TYR A 276 18.53 22.99 3.43
N ASP A 277 19.27 24.05 3.69
CA ASP A 277 19.57 25.08 2.67
C ASP A 277 21.00 25.64 2.86
N PRO A 278 22.05 24.77 2.94
CA PRO A 278 23.41 25.23 3.21
C PRO A 278 23.96 26.17 2.13
N ASP A 279 23.51 26.03 0.90
CA ASP A 279 23.98 26.78 -0.26
C ASP A 279 23.03 27.94 -0.66
N GLY A 280 21.87 28.08 0.00
CA GLY A 280 20.88 29.13 -0.29
C GLY A 280 20.13 28.91 -1.61
N GLU A 281 19.96 27.64 -2.03
CA GLU A 281 19.31 27.27 -3.28
C GLU A 281 17.81 26.98 -3.12
N LEU A 282 17.35 26.67 -1.90
CA LEU A 282 15.95 26.38 -1.60
C LEU A 282 15.09 27.62 -1.80
N ARG A 283 13.96 27.45 -2.47
CA ARG A 283 13.00 28.51 -2.78
C ARG A 283 11.71 28.32 -2.01
N GLY A 284 10.99 29.42 -1.79
CA GLY A 284 9.69 29.36 -1.12
C GLY A 284 8.70 28.44 -1.83
N SER A 285 8.71 28.43 -3.15
CA SER A 285 7.87 27.53 -3.97
C SER A 285 8.17 26.03 -3.73
N ASN A 286 9.41 25.67 -3.40
CA ASN A 286 9.74 24.27 -3.08
C ASN A 286 9.04 23.77 -1.82
N LEU A 287 8.65 24.65 -0.90
CA LEU A 287 8.06 24.30 0.38
C LEU A 287 6.53 24.40 0.44
N ILE A 288 5.87 24.62 -0.71
CA ILE A 288 4.42 24.60 -0.82
C ILE A 288 3.96 23.14 -0.78
N ASP A 289 2.93 22.84 0.02
CA ASP A 289 2.42 21.48 0.15
C ASP A 289 1.66 21.00 -1.11
N THR A 290 1.70 19.72 -1.38
CA THR A 290 0.97 19.10 -2.50
C THR A 290 -0.50 18.86 -2.17
N ASN A 291 -0.88 18.74 -0.90
CA ASN A 291 -2.16 18.27 -0.42
C ASN A 291 -3.27 19.30 -0.62
N SER A 292 -3.01 20.54 -0.21
CA SER A 292 -3.98 21.61 -0.31
C SER A 292 -4.13 22.15 -1.74
N GLY A 293 -3.04 22.13 -2.52
CA GLY A 293 -3.02 22.75 -3.84
C GLY A 293 -3.27 24.26 -3.80
N MET A 294 -3.03 24.92 -2.67
CA MET A 294 -3.28 26.34 -2.45
C MET A 294 -2.00 27.18 -2.53
N VAL A 295 -1.39 27.21 -3.71
CA VAL A 295 -0.16 27.97 -3.96
C VAL A 295 -0.29 29.44 -3.53
N GLU A 296 -1.46 30.04 -3.70
CA GLU A 296 -1.72 31.44 -3.31
C GLU A 296 -1.70 31.68 -1.80
N ARG A 297 -1.97 30.66 -0.97
CA ARG A 297 -1.85 30.73 0.50
C ARG A 297 -0.39 30.77 0.92
N GLY A 298 0.47 30.12 0.17
CA GLY A 298 1.90 29.97 0.42
C GLY A 298 2.25 28.68 1.12
N ILE A 299 3.20 28.75 2.04
CA ILE A 299 3.80 27.60 2.74
C ILE A 299 3.03 27.31 4.01
N CYS A 300 2.40 26.15 4.11
CA CYS A 300 1.82 25.64 5.35
C CYS A 300 2.93 25.15 6.26
N SER A 301 2.97 25.59 7.50
CA SER A 301 3.99 25.17 8.47
C SER A 301 3.39 24.81 9.81
N ILE A 302 3.91 23.76 10.40
CA ILE A 302 3.46 23.17 11.66
C ILE A 302 4.39 23.62 12.80
N PRO A 303 3.88 24.06 13.96
CA PRO A 303 4.71 24.47 15.09
C PRO A 303 5.32 23.26 15.79
N TYR A 304 6.64 23.28 15.97
CA TYR A 304 7.41 22.35 16.79
C TYR A 304 8.13 23.08 17.92
N VAL A 305 8.24 22.46 19.06
CA VAL A 305 8.96 23.00 20.22
C VAL A 305 10.39 22.46 20.23
N ARG A 306 11.38 23.35 20.10
CA ARG A 306 12.79 23.01 20.25
C ARG A 306 13.10 22.67 21.71
N GLN A 307 13.67 21.49 21.94
CA GLN A 307 13.81 20.96 23.30
C GLN A 307 14.96 21.56 24.11
N SER A 308 15.90 22.24 23.46
CA SER A 308 17.04 22.89 24.16
C SER A 308 16.64 24.15 24.92
N ASP A 309 15.65 24.91 24.45
CA ASP A 309 15.24 26.21 25.01
C ASP A 309 13.72 26.46 25.08
N GLY A 310 12.92 25.58 24.48
CA GLY A 310 11.46 25.69 24.46
C GLY A 310 10.90 26.67 23.42
N GLU A 311 11.72 27.18 22.49
CA GLU A 311 11.25 28.04 21.41
C GLU A 311 10.41 27.26 20.38
N THR A 312 9.40 27.94 19.80
CA THR A 312 8.57 27.38 18.75
C THR A 312 9.19 27.68 17.39
N VAL A 313 9.45 26.62 16.62
CA VAL A 313 9.97 26.67 15.24
C VAL A 313 8.90 26.11 14.31
N TYR A 314 8.65 26.79 13.20
CA TYR A 314 7.66 26.40 12.20
C TYR A 314 8.33 25.58 11.09
N PHE A 315 7.94 24.31 10.99
CA PHE A 315 8.42 23.41 9.94
C PHE A 315 7.39 23.32 8.81
N PRO A 316 7.76 23.58 7.56
CA PRO A 316 6.89 23.36 6.41
C PRO A 316 6.36 21.93 6.36
N SER A 317 5.05 21.74 6.14
CA SER A 317 4.47 20.41 5.96
C SER A 317 5.13 19.65 4.81
N ASN A 318 5.41 20.33 3.71
CA ASN A 318 6.12 19.77 2.58
C ASN A 318 7.49 19.17 2.97
N LEU A 319 8.32 19.91 3.73
CA LEU A 319 9.62 19.42 4.21
C LEU A 319 9.46 18.15 5.06
N ILE A 320 8.47 18.16 5.97
CA ILE A 320 8.20 17.01 6.85
C ILE A 320 7.78 15.78 6.01
N GLU A 321 6.91 15.97 5.06
CA GLU A 321 6.37 14.92 4.20
C GLU A 321 7.44 14.33 3.27
N ASN A 322 8.27 15.18 2.66
CA ASN A 322 9.31 14.72 1.73
C ASN A 322 10.51 14.05 2.43
N LEU A 323 10.98 14.58 3.57
CA LEU A 323 12.24 14.09 4.14
C LEU A 323 12.06 13.04 5.24
N PHE A 324 10.98 13.10 6.03
CA PHE A 324 10.86 12.28 7.23
C PHE A 324 9.90 11.10 7.08
N LEU A 325 8.97 11.14 6.12
CA LEU A 325 7.92 10.12 5.95
C LEU A 325 7.24 9.77 7.30
N SER A 326 7.27 8.48 7.68
CA SER A 326 6.74 8.01 8.96
C SER A 326 7.75 8.06 10.10
N ASN A 327 9.02 8.37 9.86
CA ASN A 327 10.02 8.39 10.92
C ASN A 327 9.71 9.46 11.96
N GLY A 328 9.92 9.11 13.22
CA GLY A 328 9.71 10.02 14.33
C GLY A 328 8.25 10.29 14.70
N MET A 329 7.30 9.45 14.30
CA MET A 329 5.90 9.49 14.75
C MET A 329 5.65 8.42 15.80
N SER A 330 4.74 8.68 16.73
CA SER A 330 4.22 7.66 17.63
C SER A 330 2.95 8.11 18.35
N ALA A 331 2.13 7.13 18.75
CA ALA A 331 1.05 7.31 19.71
C ALA A 331 1.30 6.47 20.98
N GLY A 332 0.77 6.92 22.11
CA GLY A 332 0.91 6.24 23.39
C GLY A 332 -0.24 6.56 24.34
N ASN A 333 -0.25 5.87 25.49
CA ASN A 333 -1.23 6.14 26.56
C ASN A 333 -1.00 7.51 27.22
N ASN A 334 0.21 8.03 27.10
CA ASN A 334 0.59 9.40 27.50
C ASN A 334 1.78 9.86 26.66
N LEU A 335 2.18 11.13 26.86
CA LEU A 335 3.22 11.75 26.05
C LEU A 335 4.59 11.08 26.20
N HIS A 336 5.00 10.70 27.42
CA HIS A 336 6.32 10.07 27.61
C HIS A 336 6.38 8.69 26.97
N GLU A 337 5.31 7.89 27.05
CA GLU A 337 5.21 6.61 26.35
C GLU A 337 5.32 6.80 24.82
N ALA A 338 4.61 7.78 24.27
CA ALA A 338 4.69 8.12 22.85
C ALA A 338 6.12 8.56 22.45
N GLN A 339 6.73 9.43 23.24
CA GLN A 339 8.10 9.91 22.96
C GLN A 339 9.16 8.81 23.03
N VAL A 340 9.06 7.90 24.00
CA VAL A 340 9.99 6.74 24.09
C VAL A 340 9.88 5.86 22.85
N GLN A 341 8.66 5.59 22.40
CA GLN A 341 8.42 4.83 21.16
C GLN A 341 9.01 5.54 19.94
N CYS A 342 8.76 6.83 19.81
CA CYS A 342 9.21 7.69 18.74
C CYS A 342 10.76 7.73 18.67
N LEU A 343 11.41 8.02 19.80
CA LEU A 343 12.87 8.06 19.90
C LEU A 343 13.49 6.69 19.64
N SER A 344 12.86 5.62 20.12
CA SER A 344 13.32 4.26 19.85
C SER A 344 13.37 3.98 18.35
N GLU A 345 12.33 4.35 17.61
CA GLU A 345 12.30 4.19 16.15
C GLU A 345 13.36 5.04 15.45
N ILE A 346 13.56 6.30 15.88
CA ILE A 346 14.63 7.16 15.36
C ILE A 346 16.00 6.50 15.57
N PHE A 347 16.29 5.98 16.77
CA PHE A 347 17.55 5.29 17.02
C PHE A 347 17.69 4.00 16.22
N GLU A 348 16.63 3.20 16.13
CA GLU A 348 16.63 1.98 15.33
C GLU A 348 17.09 2.25 13.90
N ARG A 349 16.49 3.25 13.25
CA ARG A 349 16.74 3.59 11.85
C ARG A 349 18.11 4.24 11.66
N ALA A 350 18.49 5.19 12.51
CA ALA A 350 19.77 5.87 12.43
C ALA A 350 20.95 4.92 12.68
N VAL A 351 20.86 4.05 13.70
CA VAL A 351 21.88 3.07 14.01
C VAL A 351 21.95 1.99 12.93
N LYS A 352 20.81 1.52 12.41
CA LYS A 352 20.75 0.60 11.26
C LYS A 352 21.48 1.19 10.06
N ARG A 353 21.20 2.44 9.69
CA ARG A 353 21.87 3.14 8.60
C ARG A 353 23.38 3.21 8.84
N GLN A 354 23.83 3.63 10.01
CA GLN A 354 25.24 3.69 10.38
C GLN A 354 25.95 2.33 10.27
N ILE A 355 25.31 1.24 10.73
CA ILE A 355 25.86 -0.12 10.67
C ILE A 355 26.04 -0.56 9.22
N ILE A 356 25.07 -0.29 8.36
CA ILE A 356 25.10 -0.68 6.94
C ILE A 356 26.14 0.15 6.18
N GLU A 357 26.12 1.47 6.34
CA GLU A 357 27.00 2.43 5.66
C GLU A 357 28.48 2.20 6.00
N GLN A 358 28.77 1.95 7.28
CA GLN A 358 30.13 1.73 7.76
C GLN A 358 30.55 0.26 7.77
N GLU A 359 29.68 -0.66 7.31
CA GLU A 359 29.91 -2.10 7.29
C GLU A 359 30.34 -2.66 8.67
N ILE A 360 29.75 -2.18 9.77
CA ILE A 360 30.11 -2.54 11.14
C ILE A 360 29.79 -4.00 11.42
N VAL A 361 30.76 -4.72 11.98
CA VAL A 361 30.60 -6.13 12.35
C VAL A 361 30.15 -6.26 13.80
N LEU A 362 28.87 -6.62 13.94
CA LEU A 362 28.19 -6.72 15.23
C LEU A 362 28.57 -8.00 15.99
N PRO A 363 28.76 -7.96 17.32
CA PRO A 363 28.94 -9.16 18.12
C PRO A 363 27.64 -9.97 18.28
N ASP A 364 27.79 -11.29 18.38
CA ASP A 364 26.67 -12.19 18.63
C ASP A 364 26.20 -12.08 20.08
N VAL A 365 24.88 -12.15 20.30
CA VAL A 365 24.30 -12.25 21.65
C VAL A 365 24.57 -13.64 22.21
N PRO A 366 25.25 -13.76 23.36
CA PRO A 366 25.56 -15.06 23.95
C PRO A 366 24.30 -15.87 24.32
N LEU A 367 24.29 -17.17 24.03
CA LEU A 367 23.14 -18.05 24.32
C LEU A 367 22.67 -17.97 25.78
N LYS A 368 23.60 -17.80 26.73
CA LYS A 368 23.28 -17.64 28.17
C LYS A 368 22.40 -16.39 28.43
N VAL A 369 22.52 -15.36 27.60
CA VAL A 369 21.68 -14.15 27.68
C VAL A 369 20.31 -14.44 27.11
N LEU A 370 20.24 -15.06 25.92
CA LEU A 370 18.96 -15.47 25.31
C LEU A 370 18.14 -16.41 26.18
N GLN A 371 18.79 -17.28 26.97
CA GLN A 371 18.13 -18.18 27.92
C GLN A 371 17.38 -17.44 29.04
N LYS A 372 17.62 -16.14 29.25
CA LYS A 372 16.85 -15.34 30.20
C LYS A 372 15.43 -15.02 29.64
N TYR A 373 15.24 -15.12 28.32
CA TYR A 373 14.02 -14.77 27.58
C TYR A 373 13.44 -15.98 26.88
N PRO A 374 12.81 -16.91 27.59
CA PRO A 374 12.39 -18.23 27.05
C PRO A 374 11.37 -18.11 25.91
N GLY A 375 10.45 -17.14 25.95
CA GLY A 375 9.45 -16.93 24.88
C GLY A 375 10.11 -16.48 23.57
N ILE A 376 11.08 -15.61 23.64
CA ILE A 376 11.84 -15.15 22.45
C ILE A 376 12.68 -16.31 21.89
N LEU A 377 13.36 -17.06 22.76
CA LEU A 377 14.16 -18.21 22.35
C LEU A 377 13.29 -19.31 21.71
N GLU A 378 12.07 -19.51 22.17
CA GLU A 378 11.09 -20.44 21.55
C GLU A 378 10.77 -20.02 20.11
N GLY A 379 10.50 -18.75 19.87
CA GLY A 379 10.24 -18.20 18.52
C GLY A 379 11.45 -18.39 17.59
N ILE A 380 12.66 -18.11 18.07
CA ILE A 380 13.91 -18.31 17.33
C ILE A 380 14.09 -19.79 16.95
N ASN A 381 13.96 -20.71 17.91
CA ASN A 381 14.08 -22.15 17.66
C ASN A 381 13.02 -22.67 16.67
N ALA A 382 11.82 -22.07 16.68
CA ALA A 382 10.77 -22.43 15.74
C ALA A 382 11.10 -21.99 14.31
N LEU A 383 11.70 -20.82 14.11
CA LEU A 383 12.21 -20.37 12.80
C LEU A 383 13.31 -21.28 12.27
N GLU A 384 14.26 -21.66 13.12
CA GLU A 384 15.35 -22.59 12.77
C GLU A 384 14.81 -23.99 12.41
N ALA A 385 13.77 -24.45 13.12
CA ALA A 385 13.10 -25.73 12.82
C ALA A 385 12.38 -25.70 11.45
N GLN A 386 11.99 -24.53 10.94
CA GLN A 386 11.45 -24.35 9.58
C GLN A 386 12.54 -24.27 8.51
N GLY A 387 13.81 -24.32 8.92
CA GLY A 387 14.96 -24.29 7.99
C GLY A 387 15.51 -22.90 7.70
N PHE A 388 15.17 -21.90 8.52
CA PHE A 388 15.71 -20.55 8.44
C PHE A 388 16.69 -20.30 9.60
N PRO A 389 18.02 -20.39 9.38
CA PRO A 389 18.99 -20.01 10.39
C PRO A 389 18.78 -18.56 10.85
N VAL A 390 18.87 -18.34 12.17
CA VAL A 390 18.68 -17.04 12.80
C VAL A 390 19.96 -16.64 13.55
N VAL A 391 20.41 -15.42 13.34
CA VAL A 391 21.55 -14.84 14.07
C VAL A 391 21.09 -13.61 14.84
N ILE A 392 21.37 -13.58 16.13
CA ILE A 392 21.01 -12.48 17.02
C ILE A 392 22.28 -11.70 17.35
N LYS A 393 22.26 -10.41 17.02
CA LYS A 393 23.42 -9.53 17.17
C LYS A 393 23.08 -8.31 18.01
N ASP A 394 24.07 -7.90 18.81
CA ASP A 394 24.04 -6.64 19.54
C ASP A 394 24.34 -5.49 18.60
N ALA A 395 23.34 -4.64 18.34
CA ALA A 395 23.46 -3.46 17.50
C ALA A 395 23.63 -2.15 18.32
N SER A 396 24.00 -2.27 19.60
CA SER A 396 24.09 -1.13 20.51
C SER A 396 25.34 -0.27 20.32
N LEU A 397 26.23 -0.64 19.40
CA LEU A 397 27.55 0.00 19.18
C LEU A 397 28.36 0.14 20.48
N GLY A 398 28.44 -0.97 21.25
CA GLY A 398 29.15 -1.00 22.51
C GLY A 398 28.36 -0.50 23.72
N GLY A 399 27.04 -0.49 23.65
CA GLY A 399 26.12 -0.04 24.70
C GLY A 399 25.79 1.45 24.66
N GLU A 400 26.11 2.12 23.56
CA GLU A 400 25.80 3.55 23.36
C GLU A 400 24.32 3.76 22.98
N PHE A 401 23.72 2.80 22.26
CA PHE A 401 22.35 2.87 21.75
C PHE A 401 21.50 1.66 22.17
N PRO A 402 20.18 1.85 22.38
CA PRO A 402 19.29 0.76 22.80
C PRO A 402 18.79 -0.06 21.60
N VAL A 403 19.67 -0.61 20.77
CA VAL A 403 19.31 -1.24 19.48
C VAL A 403 19.80 -2.68 19.41
N MET A 404 18.92 -3.57 18.91
CA MET A 404 19.18 -4.99 18.65
C MET A 404 19.00 -5.30 17.17
N CYS A 405 19.61 -6.41 16.72
CA CYS A 405 19.39 -6.95 15.39
C CYS A 405 19.13 -8.46 15.43
N VAL A 406 18.08 -8.89 14.76
CA VAL A 406 17.79 -10.32 14.48
C VAL A 406 17.82 -10.52 12.98
N THR A 407 18.69 -11.41 12.52
CA THR A 407 18.91 -11.67 11.10
C THR A 407 18.45 -13.08 10.76
N LEU A 408 17.57 -13.18 9.77
CA LEU A 408 17.09 -14.45 9.23
C LEU A 408 17.76 -14.73 7.89
N MET A 409 18.21 -15.97 7.68
CA MET A 409 18.85 -16.41 6.45
C MET A 409 17.96 -17.40 5.72
N ASN A 410 17.85 -17.27 4.40
CA ASN A 410 17.18 -18.22 3.55
C ASN A 410 18.19 -19.08 2.76
N PRO A 411 18.48 -20.34 3.19
CA PRO A 411 19.46 -21.18 2.53
C PRO A 411 19.10 -21.58 1.10
N LYS A 412 17.81 -21.43 0.71
CA LYS A 412 17.34 -21.81 -0.64
C LYS A 412 17.70 -20.75 -1.68
N THR A 413 17.62 -19.47 -1.30
CA THR A 413 17.86 -18.33 -2.20
C THR A 413 19.20 -17.64 -1.93
N GLY A 414 19.79 -17.87 -0.74
CA GLY A 414 20.93 -17.11 -0.25
C GLY A 414 20.57 -15.73 0.31
N GLY A 415 19.26 -15.37 0.30
CA GLY A 415 18.78 -14.10 0.78
C GLY A 415 18.90 -13.96 2.29
N VAL A 416 19.04 -12.73 2.75
CA VAL A 416 19.19 -12.40 4.17
C VAL A 416 18.29 -11.22 4.54
N PHE A 417 17.53 -11.39 5.60
CA PHE A 417 16.64 -10.38 6.14
C PHE A 417 17.14 -9.94 7.53
N ALA A 418 17.60 -8.70 7.66
CA ALA A 418 18.08 -8.13 8.91
C ALA A 418 17.05 -7.17 9.50
N SER A 419 16.37 -7.61 10.55
CA SER A 419 15.43 -6.81 11.33
C SER A 419 16.16 -6.16 12.50
N PHE A 420 15.92 -4.88 12.68
CA PHE A 420 16.39 -4.13 13.85
C PHE A 420 15.22 -3.81 14.76
N GLY A 421 15.50 -3.55 16.02
CA GLY A 421 14.49 -3.15 16.99
C GLY A 421 15.18 -2.38 18.12
N ALA A 422 14.54 -1.31 18.54
CA ALA A 422 15.07 -0.48 19.61
C ALA A 422 14.06 -0.30 20.74
N HIS A 423 14.56 -0.29 21.96
CA HIS A 423 13.83 0.08 23.17
C HIS A 423 14.81 0.22 24.33
N PRO A 424 14.55 1.12 25.32
CA PRO A 424 15.34 1.21 26.54
C PRO A 424 15.54 -0.12 27.28
N SER A 425 14.54 -1.00 27.29
CA SER A 425 14.66 -2.37 27.79
C SER A 425 15.23 -3.31 26.72
N PHE A 426 16.30 -4.03 27.06
CA PHE A 426 16.94 -5.04 26.19
C PHE A 426 15.97 -6.14 25.75
N GLU A 427 15.12 -6.64 26.67
CA GLU A 427 14.11 -7.64 26.37
C GLU A 427 13.13 -7.16 25.31
N VAL A 428 12.58 -5.95 25.46
CA VAL A 428 11.61 -5.38 24.52
C VAL A 428 12.26 -5.10 23.15
N ALA A 429 13.50 -4.60 23.12
CA ALA A 429 14.23 -4.40 21.87
C ALA A 429 14.44 -5.71 21.11
N LEU A 430 14.79 -6.78 21.81
CA LEU A 430 14.99 -8.11 21.24
C LEU A 430 13.66 -8.72 20.73
N GLU A 431 12.57 -8.60 21.51
CA GLU A 431 11.23 -9.05 21.11
C GLU A 431 10.75 -8.31 19.84
N ARG A 432 10.95 -6.99 19.79
CA ARG A 432 10.62 -6.16 18.61
C ARG A 432 11.38 -6.63 17.38
N SER A 433 12.70 -6.82 17.49
CA SER A 433 13.50 -7.30 16.37
C SER A 433 13.04 -8.65 15.85
N LEU A 434 12.59 -9.57 16.73
CA LEU A 434 12.07 -10.89 16.33
C LEU A 434 10.69 -10.77 15.67
N THR A 435 9.78 -10.00 16.26
CA THR A 435 8.40 -9.88 15.74
C THR A 435 8.35 -9.12 14.42
N GLU A 436 9.29 -8.20 14.16
CA GLU A 436 9.45 -7.46 12.90
C GLU A 436 9.75 -8.38 11.72
N LEU A 437 10.54 -9.45 11.92
CA LEU A 437 10.93 -10.38 10.83
C LEU A 437 9.75 -10.89 10.00
N LEU A 438 8.59 -11.06 10.63
CA LEU A 438 7.41 -11.67 10.02
C LEU A 438 6.18 -10.74 10.00
N GLN A 439 6.36 -9.44 10.26
CA GLN A 439 5.27 -8.48 10.19
C GLN A 439 4.74 -8.39 8.75
N GLY A 440 3.47 -8.75 8.57
CA GLY A 440 2.83 -8.73 7.25
C GLY A 440 3.33 -9.77 6.24
N ARG A 441 4.31 -10.63 6.59
CA ARG A 441 4.97 -11.57 5.69
C ARG A 441 4.64 -13.03 5.99
N SER A 442 4.73 -13.87 4.95
CA SER A 442 4.77 -15.33 5.05
C SER A 442 6.19 -15.82 4.77
N PHE A 443 6.46 -17.12 5.00
CA PHE A 443 7.75 -17.71 4.60
C PHE A 443 8.01 -17.64 3.09
N GLU A 444 6.99 -17.58 2.25
CA GLU A 444 7.12 -17.42 0.81
C GLU A 444 7.65 -16.03 0.45
N GLY A 445 7.20 -14.98 1.13
CA GLY A 445 7.71 -13.61 0.95
C GLY A 445 9.18 -13.41 1.35
N LEU A 446 9.81 -14.40 2.00
CA LEU A 446 11.25 -14.39 2.28
C LEU A 446 12.11 -14.91 1.11
N ASN A 447 11.49 -15.35 0.01
CA ASN A 447 12.24 -15.81 -1.17
C ASN A 447 12.76 -14.64 -2.02
N ASP A 448 12.15 -13.46 -1.90
CA ASP A 448 12.48 -12.28 -2.70
C ASP A 448 13.53 -11.37 -2.03
N VAL A 449 13.97 -11.74 -0.83
CA VAL A 449 15.00 -10.98 -0.11
C VAL A 449 16.37 -11.17 -0.77
N PRO A 450 17.15 -10.08 -1.02
CA PRO A 450 18.42 -10.17 -1.71
C PRO A 450 19.50 -10.88 -0.90
N PRO A 451 20.49 -11.50 -1.57
CA PRO A 451 21.67 -12.00 -0.92
C PRO A 451 22.61 -10.85 -0.50
N PRO A 452 23.43 -11.03 0.54
CA PRO A 452 24.43 -10.04 0.93
C PRO A 452 25.48 -9.82 -0.17
N THR A 453 26.14 -8.65 -0.13
CA THR A 453 27.16 -8.27 -1.11
C THR A 453 28.48 -7.84 -0.45
N PHE A 454 29.59 -7.85 -1.23
CA PHE A 454 30.83 -7.14 -0.90
C PHE A 454 30.97 -5.82 -1.69
N ASN A 455 29.95 -5.44 -2.46
CA ASN A 455 29.95 -4.19 -3.21
C ASN A 455 29.55 -3.04 -2.26
N SER A 456 30.52 -2.33 -1.71
CA SER A 456 30.26 -1.21 -0.80
C SER A 456 29.49 -0.05 -1.45
N MET A 457 29.54 0.11 -2.77
CA MET A 457 28.75 1.13 -3.47
C MET A 457 27.25 0.79 -3.38
N ALA A 458 26.86 -0.46 -3.62
CA ALA A 458 25.46 -0.87 -3.49
C ALA A 458 24.90 -0.70 -2.07
N LEU A 459 25.75 -0.76 -1.05
CA LEU A 459 25.34 -0.56 0.34
C LEU A 459 25.02 0.91 0.68
N THR A 460 25.66 1.84 -0.03
CA THR A 460 25.54 3.29 0.21
C THR A 460 24.66 4.02 -0.80
N GLU A 461 24.06 3.29 -1.75
CA GLU A 461 23.06 3.83 -2.63
C GLU A 461 21.84 4.34 -1.82
N PRO A 462 21.31 5.54 -2.09
CA PRO A 462 20.14 6.07 -1.38
C PRO A 462 18.95 5.12 -1.37
N GLU A 463 18.69 4.47 -2.49
CA GLU A 463 17.60 3.50 -2.67
C GLU A 463 17.72 2.33 -1.71
N ASN A 464 18.94 1.84 -1.43
CA ASN A 464 19.17 0.78 -0.46
C ASN A 464 18.72 1.18 0.95
N PHE A 465 18.93 2.44 1.35
CA PHE A 465 18.45 2.93 2.65
C PHE A 465 16.94 3.08 2.68
N VAL A 466 16.32 3.48 1.56
CA VAL A 466 14.86 3.55 1.42
C VAL A 466 14.25 2.14 1.53
N GLU A 467 14.79 1.13 0.85
CA GLU A 467 14.35 -0.26 0.98
C GLU A 467 14.50 -0.79 2.41
N HIS A 468 15.59 -0.45 3.08
CA HIS A 468 15.76 -0.76 4.51
C HIS A 468 14.76 -0.03 5.41
N PHE A 469 14.32 1.17 5.03
CA PHE A 469 13.32 1.93 5.76
C PHE A 469 11.91 1.35 5.56
N ILE A 470 11.51 1.10 4.31
CA ILE A 470 10.15 0.68 3.97
C ILE A 470 9.82 -0.70 4.55
N ASP A 471 10.68 -1.68 4.31
CA ASP A 471 10.34 -3.07 4.61
C ASP A 471 11.53 -3.96 5.01
N SER A 472 12.70 -3.36 5.24
CA SER A 472 13.95 -4.05 5.62
C SER A 472 14.49 -5.04 4.56
N THR A 473 14.10 -4.90 3.28
CA THR A 473 14.59 -5.75 2.18
C THR A 473 15.89 -5.26 1.54
N GLY A 474 16.43 -4.14 1.97
CA GLY A 474 17.70 -3.62 1.48
C GLY A 474 18.87 -4.63 1.65
N VAL A 475 19.88 -4.47 0.81
CA VAL A 475 21.08 -5.31 0.79
C VAL A 475 22.00 -4.98 1.97
N ILE A 476 22.60 -6.01 2.59
CA ILE A 476 23.61 -5.87 3.65
C ILE A 476 24.95 -6.44 3.20
N SER A 477 26.04 -6.06 3.91
CA SER A 477 27.38 -6.55 3.62
C SER A 477 27.60 -7.98 4.11
N TRP A 478 28.33 -8.79 3.34
CA TRP A 478 28.88 -10.06 3.83
C TRP A 478 29.79 -9.90 5.05
N ARG A 479 30.39 -8.72 5.26
CA ARG A 479 31.20 -8.42 6.43
C ARG A 479 30.41 -8.52 7.72
N PHE A 480 29.12 -8.21 7.68
CA PHE A 480 28.20 -8.34 8.81
C PHE A 480 28.22 -9.76 9.45
N PHE A 481 28.56 -10.79 8.68
CA PHE A 481 28.66 -12.18 9.14
C PHE A 481 30.08 -12.60 9.51
N SER A 482 31.02 -11.65 9.61
CA SER A 482 32.39 -11.95 10.06
C SER A 482 32.42 -12.40 11.51
N ASN A 483 33.33 -13.36 11.84
CA ASN A 483 33.62 -13.75 13.23
C ASN A 483 34.50 -12.77 13.98
N LYS A 484 34.97 -11.68 13.34
CA LYS A 484 35.74 -10.62 13.97
C LYS A 484 34.86 -9.42 14.16
N HIS A 485 34.43 -9.22 15.39
CA HIS A 485 33.56 -8.14 15.77
C HIS A 485 34.33 -6.85 15.96
N ASP A 486 33.71 -5.69 15.68
CA ASP A 486 34.35 -4.39 15.85
C ASP A 486 34.31 -3.90 17.31
N TYR A 487 33.43 -4.52 18.12
CA TYR A 487 33.31 -4.25 19.56
C TYR A 487 32.81 -5.49 20.31
N GLU A 488 32.95 -5.47 21.64
CA GLU A 488 32.54 -6.56 22.52
C GLU A 488 31.04 -6.46 22.84
N PHE A 489 30.35 -7.61 22.98
CA PHE A 489 28.94 -7.66 23.37
C PHE A 489 28.73 -6.90 24.70
N CYS A 490 27.66 -6.07 24.70
CA CYS A 490 27.18 -5.33 25.85
C CYS A 490 25.71 -5.68 26.14
N GLU A 491 25.44 -6.18 27.34
CA GLU A 491 24.04 -6.28 27.83
C GLU A 491 23.69 -4.93 28.46
N TRP A 492 23.16 -4.04 27.65
CA TRP A 492 22.75 -2.69 28.05
C TRP A 492 21.38 -2.68 28.73
N ASP A 493 21.13 -1.66 29.56
CA ASP A 493 19.83 -1.43 30.22
C ASP A 493 19.65 0.08 30.44
N PHE A 494 18.69 0.66 29.72
CA PHE A 494 18.24 2.05 29.88
C PHE A 494 16.81 2.10 30.45
N SER A 495 16.28 0.96 30.90
CA SER A 495 14.89 0.83 31.33
C SER A 495 14.57 1.58 32.63
N GLY A 496 13.34 2.04 32.73
CA GLY A 496 12.85 2.78 33.87
C GLY A 496 11.35 3.08 33.77
N THR A 497 10.92 4.19 34.33
CA THR A 497 9.62 4.77 33.97
C THR A 497 9.72 5.42 32.59
N ASN A 498 8.63 5.53 31.85
CA ASN A 498 8.61 6.19 30.53
C ASN A 498 9.21 7.62 30.58
N GLU A 499 9.01 8.36 31.66
CA GLU A 499 9.67 9.66 31.86
C GLU A 499 11.20 9.55 31.97
N ALA A 500 11.72 8.58 32.72
CA ALA A 500 13.17 8.35 32.86
C ALA A 500 13.78 7.81 31.57
N GLU A 501 13.09 6.92 30.89
CA GLU A 501 13.48 6.39 29.58
C GLU A 501 13.56 7.49 28.51
N ASN A 502 12.53 8.35 28.43
CA ASN A 502 12.52 9.51 27.56
C ASN A 502 13.71 10.44 27.84
N ALA A 503 13.95 10.76 29.13
CA ALA A 503 15.09 11.60 29.52
C ALA A 503 16.43 10.97 29.13
N SER A 504 16.58 9.65 29.25
CA SER A 504 17.78 8.92 28.85
C SER A 504 18.02 9.00 27.34
N LEU A 505 16.99 8.73 26.52
CA LEU A 505 17.07 8.79 25.06
C LEU A 505 17.36 10.21 24.56
N MET A 506 16.70 11.23 25.11
CA MET A 506 17.00 12.65 24.84
C MET A 506 18.45 13.00 25.24
N GLY A 507 18.95 12.42 26.32
CA GLY A 507 20.33 12.57 26.76
C GLY A 507 21.37 12.05 25.75
N ILE A 508 21.05 10.95 25.04
CA ILE A 508 21.90 10.42 23.96
C ILE A 508 21.98 11.45 22.81
N LEU A 509 20.84 11.96 22.33
CA LEU A 509 20.81 12.96 21.25
C LEU A 509 21.56 14.23 21.62
N LYS A 510 21.40 14.69 22.87
CA LYS A 510 22.16 15.82 23.39
C LYS A 510 23.70 15.58 23.40
N THR A 511 24.10 14.36 23.74
CA THR A 511 25.53 13.96 23.72
C THR A 511 26.08 13.95 22.29
N LEU A 512 25.25 13.57 21.32
CA LEU A 512 25.55 13.64 19.88
C LEU A 512 25.54 15.08 19.33
N GLY A 513 25.13 16.07 20.13
CA GLY A 513 25.05 17.47 19.71
C GLY A 513 23.88 17.76 18.75
N LYS A 514 22.83 16.93 18.79
CA LYS A 514 21.65 17.09 17.92
C LYS A 514 20.58 17.95 18.61
N GLU A 515 19.96 18.86 17.85
CA GLU A 515 18.76 19.56 18.26
C GLU A 515 17.53 18.68 18.01
N VAL A 516 16.54 18.78 18.90
CA VAL A 516 15.33 17.96 18.87
C VAL A 516 14.10 18.87 18.86
N TYR A 517 13.19 18.63 17.95
CA TYR A 517 11.94 19.38 17.79
C TYR A 517 10.75 18.45 17.95
N VAL A 518 9.81 18.83 18.79
CA VAL A 518 8.63 17.98 19.15
C VAL A 518 7.35 18.71 18.85
N ALA A 519 6.47 18.07 18.08
CA ALA A 519 5.05 18.42 17.99
C ALA A 519 4.21 17.36 18.71
N VAL A 520 3.16 17.82 19.41
CA VAL A 520 2.21 16.97 20.13
C VAL A 520 0.83 17.14 19.51
N PHE A 521 0.16 16.03 19.26
CA PHE A 521 -1.17 15.95 18.66
C PHE A 521 -2.09 15.19 19.61
N ASP A 522 -3.01 15.89 20.26
CA ASP A 522 -3.95 15.34 21.26
C ASP A 522 -5.43 15.70 20.98
N GLU A 523 -5.68 16.39 19.86
CA GLU A 523 -7.00 16.90 19.51
C GLU A 523 -8.04 15.80 19.27
N LEU A 524 -7.59 14.57 18.98
CA LEU A 524 -8.47 13.43 18.72
C LEU A 524 -8.75 12.58 19.96
N GLY A 525 -8.29 13.00 21.14
CA GLY A 525 -8.47 12.26 22.40
C GLY A 525 -7.46 11.15 22.65
N ALA A 526 -6.48 10.98 21.78
CA ALA A 526 -5.30 10.14 21.97
C ALA A 526 -4.04 11.01 21.92
N THR A 527 -3.03 10.66 22.71
CA THR A 527 -1.76 11.36 22.66
C THR A 527 -0.88 10.78 21.57
N ALA A 528 -0.54 11.60 20.59
CA ALA A 528 0.50 11.28 19.61
C ALA A 528 1.53 12.42 19.57
N CYS A 529 2.72 12.11 19.10
CA CYS A 529 3.77 13.10 18.87
C CYS A 529 4.53 12.80 17.60
N ARG A 530 5.18 13.83 17.08
CA ARG A 530 6.22 13.70 16.07
C ARG A 530 7.48 14.39 16.56
N ILE A 531 8.61 13.70 16.47
CA ILE A 531 9.92 14.20 16.82
C ILE A 531 10.77 14.31 15.55
N LEU A 532 11.30 15.49 15.28
CA LEU A 532 12.25 15.73 14.22
C LEU A 532 13.62 15.96 14.81
N VAL A 533 14.62 15.27 14.28
CA VAL A 533 16.03 15.43 14.67
C VAL A 533 16.82 15.71 13.39
N PRO A 534 16.93 16.97 12.97
CA PRO A 534 17.60 17.34 11.73
C PRO A 534 19.02 16.81 11.63
N ASP A 535 19.40 16.33 10.43
CA ASP A 535 20.64 15.60 10.12
C ASP A 535 20.81 14.29 10.94
N TYR A 536 19.67 13.64 11.29
CA TYR A 536 19.70 12.36 12.00
C TYR A 536 18.48 11.46 11.75
N SER A 537 17.29 12.05 11.60
CA SER A 537 16.05 11.28 11.46
C SER A 537 15.39 11.40 10.10
N GLU A 538 16.00 12.05 9.14
CA GLU A 538 15.55 12.07 7.75
C GLU A 538 15.69 10.67 7.13
N VAL A 539 14.71 10.36 6.24
CA VAL A 539 14.73 9.16 5.40
C VAL A 539 15.36 9.49 4.06
N TYR A 540 14.99 10.64 3.50
CA TYR A 540 15.49 11.15 2.23
C TYR A 540 16.48 12.31 2.44
N PRO A 541 17.41 12.53 1.51
CA PRO A 541 18.37 13.62 1.59
C PRO A 541 17.68 14.99 1.41
N ALA A 542 18.28 16.05 1.95
CA ALA A 542 17.73 17.41 1.86
C ALA A 542 17.59 17.93 0.43
N GLU A 543 18.45 17.44 -0.48
CA GLU A 543 18.42 17.74 -1.91
C GLU A 543 17.09 17.39 -2.57
N ASP A 544 16.35 16.40 -2.03
CA ASP A 544 15.04 15.99 -2.55
C ASP A 544 13.97 17.07 -2.40
N LEU A 545 14.17 18.04 -1.52
CA LEU A 545 13.32 19.23 -1.49
C LEU A 545 13.35 20.03 -2.82
N ILE A 546 14.38 19.84 -3.63
CA ILE A 546 14.53 20.50 -4.93
C ILE A 546 14.37 19.50 -6.07
N VAL A 547 14.99 18.32 -5.97
CA VAL A 547 15.11 17.35 -7.07
C VAL A 547 13.89 16.42 -7.16
N ASP A 548 13.43 15.85 -6.05
CA ASP A 548 12.33 14.86 -6.02
C ASP A 548 11.14 15.27 -5.15
N ASN A 549 10.89 16.56 -5.08
CA ASN A 549 9.81 17.13 -4.28
C ASN A 549 8.43 16.68 -4.79
N THR A 550 7.60 16.16 -3.90
CA THR A 550 6.22 15.72 -4.19
C THR A 550 5.30 16.85 -4.63
N ASN A 551 5.65 18.13 -4.36
CA ASN A 551 4.88 19.28 -4.78
C ASN A 551 4.88 19.49 -6.31
N LYS A 552 5.72 18.80 -7.07
CA LYS A 552 5.62 18.70 -8.54
C LYS A 552 4.22 18.31 -9.01
N ALA A 553 3.44 17.63 -8.17
CA ALA A 553 2.03 17.35 -8.43
C ALA A 553 1.22 18.61 -8.79
N LEU A 554 1.58 19.77 -8.26
CA LEU A 554 0.94 21.06 -8.55
C LEU A 554 1.07 21.47 -10.03
N ASP A 555 2.16 21.08 -10.68
CA ASP A 555 2.44 21.40 -12.07
C ASP A 555 1.65 20.54 -13.07
N TYR A 556 1.16 19.38 -12.64
CA TYR A 556 0.55 18.38 -13.52
C TYR A 556 -0.91 18.07 -13.22
N ARG A 557 -1.33 18.15 -11.95
CA ARG A 557 -2.64 17.68 -11.49
C ARG A 557 -3.82 18.26 -12.23
N GLU A 558 -3.84 19.59 -12.40
CA GLU A 558 -4.96 20.28 -13.05
C GLU A 558 -5.09 19.86 -14.52
N ASP A 559 -3.99 19.82 -15.25
CA ASP A 559 -3.99 19.44 -16.66
C ASP A 559 -4.33 17.97 -16.86
N ILE A 560 -3.77 17.07 -16.04
CA ILE A 560 -4.06 15.63 -16.13
C ILE A 560 -5.53 15.35 -15.79
N LEU A 561 -6.08 15.95 -14.74
CA LEU A 561 -7.50 15.76 -14.40
C LEU A 561 -8.45 16.36 -15.44
N ASN A 562 -8.04 17.41 -16.15
CA ASN A 562 -8.81 18.04 -17.22
C ASN A 562 -8.39 17.58 -18.62
N LEU A 563 -7.65 16.50 -18.77
CA LEU A 563 -7.00 16.03 -20.00
C LEU A 563 -7.92 16.06 -21.23
N HIS A 564 -9.17 15.60 -21.08
CA HIS A 564 -10.14 15.58 -22.17
C HIS A 564 -10.63 16.97 -22.61
N ALA A 565 -10.38 18.02 -21.84
CA ALA A 565 -10.80 19.39 -22.12
C ALA A 565 -9.65 20.26 -22.65
N LEU A 566 -8.41 19.75 -22.63
CA LEU A 566 -7.24 20.49 -23.08
C LEU A 566 -7.25 20.69 -24.61
N SER A 567 -6.77 21.85 -25.03
CA SER A 567 -6.45 22.12 -26.44
C SER A 567 -5.17 21.39 -26.85
N ASP A 568 -4.93 21.27 -28.17
CA ASP A 568 -3.71 20.64 -28.69
C ASP A 568 -2.45 21.37 -28.21
N ASP A 569 -2.48 22.73 -28.16
CA ASP A 569 -1.36 23.52 -27.61
C ASP A 569 -1.10 23.21 -26.12
N ALA A 570 -2.16 23.02 -25.31
CA ALA A 570 -2.03 22.69 -23.90
C ALA A 570 -1.53 21.25 -23.69
N LEU A 571 -1.94 20.32 -24.53
CA LEU A 571 -1.43 18.94 -24.52
C LEU A 571 0.04 18.87 -24.91
N ALA A 572 0.46 19.64 -25.93
CA ALA A 572 1.85 19.75 -26.34
C ALA A 572 2.70 20.32 -25.19
N ALA A 573 2.22 21.37 -24.51
CA ALA A 573 2.90 21.95 -23.36
C ALA A 573 2.96 20.96 -22.15
N LEU A 574 1.94 20.12 -21.95
CA LEU A 574 1.94 19.11 -20.88
C LEU A 574 2.99 18.03 -21.16
N VAL A 575 3.04 17.49 -22.37
CA VAL A 575 4.02 16.44 -22.69
C VAL A 575 5.45 16.97 -22.67
N GLU A 576 5.69 18.22 -23.14
CA GLU A 576 6.99 18.88 -23.05
C GLU A 576 7.46 19.02 -21.58
N ARG A 577 6.58 19.47 -20.67
CA ARG A 577 6.90 19.51 -19.23
C ARG A 577 7.20 18.15 -18.63
N LEU A 578 6.46 17.10 -19.02
CA LEU A 578 6.72 15.73 -18.58
C LEU A 578 8.06 15.19 -19.08
N GLU A 579 8.52 15.61 -20.26
CA GLU A 579 9.83 15.24 -20.79
C GLU A 579 10.99 16.01 -20.13
N GLU A 580 10.79 17.31 -19.89
CA GLU A 580 11.80 18.16 -19.24
C GLU A 580 11.96 17.83 -17.74
N SER A 581 10.95 17.29 -17.10
CA SER A 581 10.92 17.04 -15.66
C SER A 581 11.89 15.98 -15.18
N GLN A 582 12.45 15.15 -16.07
CA GLN A 582 13.28 13.98 -15.75
C GLN A 582 12.60 12.97 -14.81
N GLN A 583 11.26 13.00 -14.73
CA GLN A 583 10.51 11.99 -14.00
C GLN A 583 10.66 10.64 -14.69
N ASP A 584 10.75 9.56 -13.88
CA ASP A 584 10.78 8.21 -14.42
C ASP A 584 9.48 7.92 -15.20
N ASN A 585 9.62 7.46 -16.44
CA ASN A 585 8.51 7.07 -17.29
C ASN A 585 7.59 6.01 -16.66
N TYR A 586 8.11 5.23 -15.71
CA TYR A 586 7.36 4.17 -15.01
C TYR A 586 6.69 4.64 -13.72
N THR A 587 6.83 5.91 -13.35
CA THR A 587 6.08 6.50 -12.23
C THR A 587 4.59 6.45 -12.53
N ASP A 588 3.81 5.95 -11.58
CA ASP A 588 2.35 5.91 -11.66
C ASP A 588 1.76 7.33 -11.62
N ILE A 589 0.76 7.59 -12.44
CA ILE A 589 0.04 8.88 -12.45
C ILE A 589 -0.62 9.15 -11.10
N ILE A 590 -1.08 8.11 -10.40
CA ILE A 590 -1.61 8.21 -9.03
C ILE A 590 -0.60 8.93 -8.13
N THR A 591 0.63 8.45 -8.11
CA THR A 591 1.72 9.02 -7.30
C THR A 591 2.08 10.43 -7.75
N LEU A 592 2.18 10.65 -9.08
CA LEU A 592 2.55 11.96 -9.61
C LEU A 592 1.56 13.07 -9.22
N ILE A 593 0.25 12.81 -9.19
CA ILE A 593 -0.75 13.87 -8.98
C ILE A 593 -1.48 13.78 -7.62
N GLY A 594 -1.19 12.77 -6.80
CA GLY A 594 -1.80 12.58 -5.47
C GLY A 594 -3.31 12.31 -5.53
N ILE A 595 -3.74 11.45 -6.46
CA ILE A 595 -5.16 11.08 -6.64
C ILE A 595 -5.30 9.56 -6.64
N GLU A 596 -6.09 9.03 -5.75
CA GLU A 596 -6.44 7.61 -5.70
C GLU A 596 -7.48 7.24 -6.76
N PHE A 597 -7.10 6.41 -7.73
CA PHE A 597 -8.03 5.82 -8.71
C PHE A 597 -8.36 4.37 -8.34
N ASP A 598 -9.48 3.86 -8.86
CA ASP A 598 -9.78 2.44 -8.73
C ASP A 598 -8.79 1.60 -9.54
N GLU A 599 -8.18 0.60 -8.92
CA GLU A 599 -7.10 -0.24 -9.48
C GLU A 599 -7.49 -0.96 -10.78
N ASN A 600 -8.78 -1.24 -10.98
CA ASN A 600 -9.32 -1.91 -12.17
C ASN A 600 -9.61 -0.93 -13.32
N THR A 601 -9.26 0.34 -13.18
CA THR A 601 -9.43 1.35 -14.23
C THR A 601 -8.11 1.60 -14.95
N VAL A 602 -8.22 2.15 -16.16
CA VAL A 602 -7.03 2.57 -16.93
C VAL A 602 -6.23 3.62 -16.17
N TRP A 603 -6.91 4.56 -15.49
CA TRP A 603 -6.25 5.54 -14.61
C TRP A 603 -5.46 4.89 -13.47
N GLY A 604 -6.00 3.82 -12.86
CA GLY A 604 -5.38 3.15 -11.72
C GLY A 604 -4.09 2.39 -12.03
N GLN A 605 -3.80 2.16 -13.31
CA GLN A 605 -2.62 1.43 -13.78
C GLN A 605 -1.74 2.27 -14.72
N MET A 606 -2.05 3.55 -14.90
CA MET A 606 -1.40 4.42 -15.87
C MET A 606 -0.07 4.94 -15.33
N THR A 607 0.96 4.81 -16.15
CA THR A 607 2.27 5.44 -15.93
C THR A 607 2.43 6.71 -16.76
N ILE A 608 3.46 7.49 -16.45
CA ILE A 608 3.84 8.68 -17.24
C ILE A 608 4.11 8.30 -18.71
N LEU A 609 4.78 7.17 -18.96
CA LEU A 609 5.04 6.65 -20.31
C LEU A 609 3.74 6.53 -21.12
N GLU A 610 2.76 5.89 -20.52
CA GLU A 610 1.50 5.64 -21.17
C GLU A 610 0.67 6.90 -21.38
N LEU A 611 0.69 7.84 -20.44
CA LEU A 611 0.07 9.15 -20.61
C LEU A 611 0.68 9.89 -21.79
N LYS A 612 2.02 9.90 -21.93
CA LYS A 612 2.72 10.50 -23.08
C LYS A 612 2.27 9.86 -24.39
N ILE A 613 2.20 8.52 -24.48
CA ILE A 613 1.71 7.82 -25.67
C ILE A 613 0.31 8.32 -26.05
N LEU A 614 -0.62 8.38 -25.10
CA LEU A 614 -1.98 8.81 -25.36
C LEU A 614 -2.07 10.29 -25.79
N ILE A 615 -1.19 11.16 -25.28
CA ILE A 615 -1.11 12.57 -25.69
C ILE A 615 -0.55 12.66 -27.10
N TYR A 616 0.54 11.98 -27.45
CA TYR A 616 1.10 12.00 -28.80
C TYR A 616 0.13 11.46 -29.85
N LEU A 617 -0.60 10.36 -29.55
CA LEU A 617 -1.68 9.88 -30.42
C LEU A 617 -2.77 10.94 -30.61
N ALA A 618 -3.17 11.62 -29.54
CA ALA A 618 -4.19 12.68 -29.60
C ALA A 618 -3.74 13.91 -30.41
N LEU A 619 -2.44 14.18 -30.44
CA LEU A 619 -1.82 15.28 -31.23
C LEU A 619 -1.52 14.85 -32.66
N GLY A 620 -1.59 13.56 -33.01
CA GLY A 620 -1.17 13.05 -34.31
C GLY A 620 0.35 13.01 -34.50
N ALA A 621 1.12 13.08 -33.41
CA ALA A 621 2.57 12.96 -33.38
C ALA A 621 2.96 11.48 -33.37
N LEU A 622 2.82 10.83 -34.54
CA LEU A 622 2.86 9.37 -34.66
C LEU A 622 4.29 8.80 -34.57
N GLU A 623 5.30 9.58 -34.96
CA GLU A 623 6.70 9.20 -34.87
C GLU A 623 7.15 9.10 -33.41
N GLU A 624 6.77 10.05 -32.57
CA GLU A 624 7.03 10.05 -31.14
C GLU A 624 6.22 8.94 -30.43
N ALA A 625 4.96 8.77 -30.84
CA ALA A 625 4.10 7.73 -30.26
C ALA A 625 4.66 6.31 -30.48
N ILE A 626 5.17 5.97 -31.66
CA ILE A 626 5.66 4.61 -31.96
C ILE A 626 6.91 4.26 -31.14
N GLU A 627 7.80 5.22 -30.89
CA GLU A 627 8.99 5.02 -30.06
C GLU A 627 8.59 4.63 -28.63
N LEU A 628 7.68 5.40 -28.02
CA LEU A 628 7.22 5.14 -26.65
C LEU A 628 6.35 3.87 -26.54
N VAL A 629 5.56 3.54 -27.58
CA VAL A 629 4.84 2.26 -27.63
C VAL A 629 5.80 1.08 -27.67
N GLY A 630 6.90 1.21 -28.41
CA GLY A 630 7.97 0.21 -28.43
C GLY A 630 8.59 -0.02 -27.04
N GLU A 631 8.86 1.07 -26.31
CA GLU A 631 9.34 1.02 -24.91
C GLU A 631 8.29 0.34 -24.00
N PHE A 632 7.03 0.76 -24.08
CA PHE A 632 5.96 0.16 -23.30
C PHE A 632 5.86 -1.35 -23.47
N LEU A 633 5.93 -1.85 -24.72
CA LEU A 633 5.84 -3.27 -25.04
C LEU A 633 7.05 -4.09 -24.59
N GLN A 634 8.20 -3.47 -24.36
CA GLN A 634 9.40 -4.14 -23.87
C GLN A 634 9.30 -4.49 -22.37
N TYR A 635 8.62 -3.67 -21.57
CA TYR A 635 8.63 -3.77 -20.11
C TYR A 635 7.30 -4.17 -19.49
N ASN A 636 6.21 -4.29 -20.27
CA ASN A 636 4.88 -4.67 -19.79
C ASN A 636 4.45 -6.07 -20.22
N ASP A 637 3.48 -6.65 -19.49
CA ASP A 637 2.88 -7.93 -19.87
C ASP A 637 1.96 -7.77 -21.08
N ASN A 638 2.46 -8.18 -22.23
CA ASN A 638 1.78 -8.06 -23.51
C ASN A 638 0.65 -9.10 -23.72
N THR A 639 0.38 -9.95 -22.72
CA THR A 639 -0.70 -10.95 -22.78
C THR A 639 -2.02 -10.44 -22.21
N VAL A 640 -1.99 -9.36 -21.42
CA VAL A 640 -3.18 -8.72 -20.88
C VAL A 640 -3.86 -7.81 -21.90
N GLU A 641 -5.13 -7.47 -21.68
CA GLU A 641 -5.95 -6.67 -22.60
C GLU A 641 -5.28 -5.35 -23.01
N ARG A 642 -4.61 -4.67 -22.08
CA ARG A 642 -3.91 -3.41 -22.30
C ARG A 642 -2.65 -3.61 -23.18
N GLY A 643 -1.86 -4.64 -22.92
CA GLY A 643 -0.73 -5.01 -23.77
C GLY A 643 -1.15 -5.34 -25.20
N LEU A 644 -2.28 -6.05 -25.38
CA LEU A 644 -2.84 -6.34 -26.69
C LEU A 644 -3.31 -5.08 -27.43
N PHE A 645 -3.85 -4.09 -26.71
CA PHE A 645 -4.17 -2.78 -27.27
C PHE A 645 -2.94 -2.10 -27.84
N TYR A 646 -1.85 -2.01 -27.09
CA TYR A 646 -0.62 -1.34 -27.56
C TYR A 646 0.14 -2.14 -28.64
N GLN A 647 0.06 -3.46 -28.64
CA GLN A 647 0.55 -4.25 -29.79
C GLN A 647 -0.19 -3.89 -31.08
N ALA A 648 -1.51 -3.72 -31.00
CA ALA A 648 -2.30 -3.33 -32.15
C ALA A 648 -2.03 -1.86 -32.55
N VAL A 649 -1.84 -0.95 -31.58
CA VAL A 649 -1.41 0.44 -31.84
C VAL A 649 -0.07 0.44 -32.56
N HIS A 650 0.93 -0.32 -32.08
CA HIS A 650 2.24 -0.39 -32.73
C HIS A 650 2.13 -0.85 -34.19
N ALA A 651 1.39 -1.95 -34.45
CA ALA A 651 1.20 -2.46 -35.80
C ALA A 651 0.50 -1.46 -36.74
N VAL A 652 -0.52 -0.70 -36.24
CA VAL A 652 -1.18 0.32 -37.02
C VAL A 652 -0.27 1.51 -37.27
N LEU A 653 0.54 1.91 -36.30
CA LEU A 653 1.54 2.98 -36.46
C LEU A 653 2.61 2.62 -37.48
N GLU A 654 3.17 1.39 -37.45
CA GLU A 654 4.12 0.91 -38.46
C GLU A 654 3.55 0.99 -39.86
N ILE A 655 2.29 0.54 -40.05
CA ILE A 655 1.62 0.61 -41.35
C ILE A 655 1.34 2.05 -41.78
N THR A 656 0.93 2.92 -40.83
CA THR A 656 0.57 4.30 -41.15
C THR A 656 1.76 5.18 -41.48
N LEU A 657 2.92 4.92 -40.85
CA LEU A 657 4.15 5.66 -41.08
C LEU A 657 4.92 5.20 -42.32
N ASP A 658 4.61 4.03 -42.90
CA ASP A 658 5.20 3.54 -44.12
C ASP A 658 4.36 4.03 -45.33
N GLU A 659 4.95 4.91 -46.16
CA GLU A 659 4.29 5.46 -47.36
C GLU A 659 3.92 4.42 -48.41
N GLU A 660 4.51 3.21 -48.36
CA GLU A 660 4.24 2.13 -49.33
C GLU A 660 3.09 1.22 -48.91
N LEU A 661 2.62 1.34 -47.64
CA LEU A 661 1.57 0.49 -47.07
C LEU A 661 0.23 1.21 -46.94
N ALA A 662 -0.86 0.45 -47.08
CA ALA A 662 -2.20 0.93 -46.86
C ALA A 662 -2.90 0.09 -45.79
N LEU A 663 -3.46 0.71 -44.75
CA LEU A 663 -4.09 0.02 -43.62
C LEU A 663 -5.23 -0.91 -44.07
N GLU A 664 -5.95 -0.54 -45.14
CA GLU A 664 -7.03 -1.34 -45.73
C GLU A 664 -6.59 -2.75 -46.16
N ASP A 665 -5.34 -2.91 -46.54
CA ASP A 665 -4.77 -4.20 -46.96
C ASP A 665 -4.55 -5.15 -45.78
N PHE A 666 -4.40 -4.62 -44.56
CA PHE A 666 -4.08 -5.36 -43.34
C PHE A 666 -5.24 -5.51 -42.38
N ILE A 667 -6.21 -4.58 -42.40
CA ILE A 667 -7.27 -4.44 -41.38
C ILE A 667 -8.06 -5.72 -41.12
N ASN A 668 -8.30 -6.54 -42.16
CA ASN A 668 -9.04 -7.79 -41.99
C ASN A 668 -8.27 -8.83 -41.13
N ASN A 669 -6.96 -8.86 -41.22
CA ASN A 669 -6.12 -9.76 -40.44
C ASN A 669 -5.82 -9.18 -39.04
N LEU A 670 -5.66 -7.89 -38.93
CA LEU A 670 -5.58 -7.19 -37.65
C LEU A 670 -6.86 -7.39 -36.81
N ASN A 671 -8.03 -7.26 -37.42
CA ASN A 671 -9.33 -7.56 -36.78
C ASN A 671 -9.43 -9.02 -36.29
N ARG A 672 -8.85 -9.96 -37.02
CA ARG A 672 -8.80 -11.37 -36.60
C ARG A 672 -7.85 -11.62 -35.45
N MET A 673 -6.74 -10.89 -35.43
CA MET A 673 -5.69 -11.02 -34.42
C MET A 673 -6.08 -10.33 -33.11
N PHE A 674 -6.53 -9.09 -33.19
CA PHE A 674 -6.76 -8.22 -32.02
C PHE A 674 -8.24 -8.00 -31.67
N GLY A 675 -9.18 -8.43 -32.53
CA GLY A 675 -10.62 -8.24 -32.36
C GLY A 675 -11.12 -6.95 -33.01
N GLU A 676 -12.34 -7.01 -33.59
CA GLU A 676 -12.94 -5.87 -34.33
C GLU A 676 -13.16 -4.63 -33.42
N GLN A 677 -13.57 -4.85 -32.16
CA GLN A 677 -13.83 -3.74 -31.22
C GLN A 677 -12.51 -3.05 -30.84
N ASN A 678 -11.50 -3.82 -30.45
CA ASN A 678 -10.19 -3.28 -30.10
C ASN A 678 -9.57 -2.52 -31.28
N MET A 679 -9.64 -3.11 -32.48
CA MET A 679 -9.13 -2.46 -33.69
C MET A 679 -9.86 -1.17 -34.05
N SER A 680 -11.17 -1.06 -33.78
CA SER A 680 -11.91 0.19 -33.97
C SER A 680 -11.40 1.30 -33.06
N GLU A 681 -11.10 0.97 -31.79
CA GLU A 681 -10.52 1.92 -30.83
C GLU A 681 -9.09 2.30 -31.21
N VAL A 682 -8.26 1.33 -31.61
CA VAL A 682 -6.89 1.54 -32.05
C VAL A 682 -6.82 2.45 -33.27
N VAL A 683 -7.57 2.16 -34.32
CA VAL A 683 -7.61 2.99 -35.53
C VAL A 683 -8.12 4.39 -35.19
N GLY A 684 -9.17 4.48 -34.39
CA GLY A 684 -9.70 5.78 -33.91
C GLY A 684 -8.65 6.56 -33.13
N SER A 685 -7.81 5.90 -32.32
CA SER A 685 -6.73 6.56 -31.56
C SER A 685 -5.62 7.05 -32.47
N VAL A 686 -5.16 6.25 -33.44
CA VAL A 686 -4.11 6.64 -34.38
C VAL A 686 -4.58 7.74 -35.36
N THR A 687 -5.86 7.74 -35.74
CA THR A 687 -6.43 8.80 -36.61
C THR A 687 -6.86 10.05 -35.87
N GLY A 688 -6.81 10.05 -34.53
CA GLY A 688 -7.24 11.17 -33.68
C GLY A 688 -8.77 11.30 -33.50
N GLU A 689 -9.56 10.34 -34.03
CA GLU A 689 -11.01 10.30 -33.83
C GLU A 689 -11.41 9.91 -32.41
N VAL A 690 -10.60 9.04 -31.77
CA VAL A 690 -10.72 8.66 -30.37
C VAL A 690 -9.56 9.22 -29.59
N ARG A 691 -9.82 10.17 -28.71
CA ARG A 691 -8.79 10.73 -27.83
C ARG A 691 -8.85 10.04 -26.47
N PHE A 692 -7.71 9.60 -25.98
CA PHE A 692 -7.54 9.00 -24.66
C PHE A 692 -8.40 7.73 -24.47
N SER A 693 -8.18 6.74 -25.34
CA SER A 693 -8.90 5.46 -25.31
C SER A 693 -8.83 4.81 -23.93
N GLY A 694 -10.00 4.36 -23.43
CA GLY A 694 -10.12 3.72 -22.12
C GLY A 694 -10.11 4.64 -20.91
N LEU A 695 -9.80 5.95 -21.07
CA LEU A 695 -9.82 6.90 -19.96
C LEU A 695 -11.21 7.48 -19.71
N THR A 696 -11.68 7.36 -18.49
CA THR A 696 -12.86 8.08 -18.03
C THR A 696 -12.54 9.57 -17.86
N LYS A 697 -13.52 10.44 -18.18
CA LYS A 697 -13.37 11.88 -17.99
C LYS A 697 -13.34 12.22 -16.51
N THR A 698 -12.36 13.00 -16.12
CA THR A 698 -12.17 13.51 -14.77
C THR A 698 -12.14 15.04 -14.77
N SER A 699 -12.08 15.65 -13.61
CA SER A 699 -11.88 17.10 -13.44
C SER A 699 -11.40 17.40 -12.01
N MET A 700 -10.98 18.63 -11.77
CA MET A 700 -10.65 19.13 -10.42
C MET A 700 -11.80 19.06 -9.41
N LYS A 701 -13.03 18.75 -9.84
CA LYS A 701 -14.17 18.48 -8.94
C LYS A 701 -14.17 17.07 -8.38
N LEU A 702 -13.29 16.20 -8.86
CA LEU A 702 -13.12 14.82 -8.43
C LEU A 702 -14.37 13.94 -8.60
N GLU A 703 -15.34 14.34 -9.42
CA GLU A 703 -16.56 13.60 -9.69
C GLU A 703 -16.22 12.26 -10.39
N GLY A 704 -16.76 11.15 -9.89
CA GLY A 704 -16.49 9.82 -10.43
C GLY A 704 -15.20 9.16 -9.94
N LEU A 705 -14.46 9.78 -9.02
CA LEU A 705 -13.27 9.23 -8.37
C LEU A 705 -13.63 8.67 -6.98
N ASP A 706 -14.43 7.60 -6.97
CA ASP A 706 -15.07 7.11 -5.75
C ASP A 706 -14.05 6.67 -4.68
N LYS A 707 -12.92 6.06 -5.06
CA LYS A 707 -11.85 5.68 -4.12
C LYS A 707 -11.27 6.91 -3.44
N HIS A 708 -10.90 7.94 -4.21
CA HIS A 708 -10.35 9.18 -3.68
C HIS A 708 -11.36 9.97 -2.84
N LEU A 709 -12.63 10.02 -3.27
CA LEU A 709 -13.69 10.68 -2.52
C LEU A 709 -13.94 10.00 -1.15
N ARG A 710 -13.84 8.68 -1.05
CA ARG A 710 -13.90 7.98 0.25
C ARG A 710 -12.73 8.35 1.16
N LEU A 711 -11.52 8.48 0.60
CA LEU A 711 -10.35 8.94 1.34
C LEU A 711 -10.55 10.38 1.88
N ILE A 712 -11.03 11.29 1.02
CA ILE A 712 -11.35 12.67 1.43
C ILE A 712 -12.44 12.70 2.50
N GLU A 713 -13.46 11.85 2.40
CA GLU A 713 -14.52 11.78 3.41
C GLU A 713 -13.98 11.28 4.75
N SER A 714 -13.05 10.34 4.74
CA SER A 714 -12.31 9.93 5.94
C SER A 714 -11.52 11.11 6.54
N TYR A 715 -10.82 11.86 5.69
CA TYR A 715 -10.08 13.05 6.14
C TYR A 715 -11.00 14.15 6.69
N LYS A 716 -12.17 14.38 6.10
CA LYS A 716 -13.15 15.35 6.58
C LYS A 716 -13.62 15.06 8.01
N LYS A 717 -13.83 13.79 8.37
CA LYS A 717 -14.17 13.41 9.75
C LYS A 717 -13.06 13.82 10.72
N LEU A 718 -11.82 13.53 10.37
CA LEU A 718 -10.64 13.90 11.13
C LEU A 718 -10.51 15.43 11.27
N HIS A 719 -10.64 16.15 10.17
CA HIS A 719 -10.58 17.60 10.11
C HIS A 719 -11.69 18.26 10.97
N GLN A 720 -12.91 17.74 10.92
CA GLN A 720 -14.02 18.21 11.74
C GLN A 720 -13.76 17.96 13.23
N ALA A 721 -13.25 16.78 13.60
CA ALA A 721 -12.92 16.47 14.99
C ALA A 721 -11.85 17.44 15.56
N ARG A 722 -10.83 17.77 14.77
CA ARG A 722 -9.81 18.77 15.15
C ARG A 722 -10.34 20.19 15.25
N GLY A 723 -11.35 20.55 14.47
CA GLY A 723 -11.97 21.88 14.49
C GLY A 723 -12.88 22.14 15.69
N VAL A 724 -13.28 21.11 16.41
CA VAL A 724 -14.06 21.26 17.65
C VAL A 724 -13.09 21.68 18.77
N LYS A 725 -13.08 22.98 19.09
CA LYS A 725 -12.34 23.47 20.26
C LYS A 725 -12.91 22.80 21.52
N VAL A 726 -12.10 21.99 22.18
CA VAL A 726 -12.37 21.47 23.53
C VAL A 726 -12.35 22.63 24.55
#